data_596c654afac8520ac831771ed0dddc51
#
_entry.id   596c654afac8520ac831771ed0dddc51
#
_cell.length_a   1.000
_cell.length_b   1.000
_cell.length_c   1.000
_cell.angle_alpha   90.00
_cell.angle_beta   90.00
_cell.angle_gamma   90.00
#
_symmetry.space_group_name_H-M   'P 1'
#
loop_
_entity.id
_entity.type
_entity.pdbx_description
1 polymer ?
#
loop_
_entity_poly.entity_id
_entity_poly.type
_entity_poly.pdbx_seq_one_letter_code
_entity_poly.pdbx_strand_id
1 'polypeptide(L)'
;MKMLAHLPVPFLQRATRRAGRPLLVGAAALLSAFVVVQAAVTKPAVTSGDAPKRAFGVCPPYKLKDEAGKVIDPVHGVNATAPYSPRQTCGTTGCHDYNKITEGFHFTQGKGEAVPAFMAERYRWVTSPGNYGGSWCSPAPLYRQLAAKDNTSARTVDMTSYEFVTATCGNCHPGGGPMEFDRAGKRYDTWMRDPASGFTSGGDNRFDGDYYKARWAETGVIEADCLLCHLPEYGFKKRNEQLAKLNFRWAATEGAGFGTVTGTVAANQTPQVAYDLKQFDADGNVFVHTVPEPRNDTCLTCHAKPDWKKRGAAFSARTDVHIAAGLRCVDCHAAGSRAADPRIHGREVHQFGKGDDPSGFVRDDLDDTVRSCQDCHVKGWHNAPRATHAWLPPLHLDKLSCQTCHIPTRAVKSALVQASDSFNAAPYITPPGKRIWTFYDQEMNFWNHYGELEMFTPKDQPTNFTSPTLALYKGRVFPVNRVHSAWVGFEEEGKPGLNQLFMKDFFGMWKQHRDSGGTAYPQLAAVKDDNGDGTFEVNRPEEIDALLAATKEHLTKTAFPLAGKRLVWVSDDRAWYSSKESKVLARQPHEATPYASVYKFSHDVAPARAALGASGCTDCHAADSPFFDRPVLLTAFSPEDGKPRWTPNRTLLGYSPLAASLGAFREESLKPVLYGLLALLAGLVVILGLRGLAVRHEVVSLRAATGLAWLAVAGLVAGGIVVLRSPDLAEYMTARRFTLDAAHFWIGIGILLLGLVLALQRSPQGSAALTPPRLAKILWALLVFTGGCGALMLVKLDALATLTRWAYTGFDLGLTLVALVSVVALLWRVGRPDTPRSNAQPPTA
;
A
#
# COMPACT_ATOMS: atom_id res chain seq x y z
N MET A 1 33.71 34.62 17.41
CA MET A 1 34.55 35.29 18.34
C MET A 1 35.78 35.73 17.63
N LYS A 2 36.20 36.96 17.83
CA LYS A 2 37.22 37.69 17.11
C LYS A 2 38.60 37.11 17.38
N MET A 3 39.29 36.66 16.36
CA MET A 3 40.72 36.76 16.10
C MET A 3 41.10 35.87 14.93
N LEU A 4 41.30 36.45 13.80
CA LEU A 4 42.16 36.05 12.69
C LEU A 4 41.87 36.95 11.47
N ALA A 5 42.14 38.22 11.65
CA ALA A 5 42.38 39.13 10.55
C ALA A 5 43.89 39.57 10.65
N HIS A 6 44.54 39.50 9.52
CA HIS A 6 45.87 39.95 9.16
C HIS A 6 46.88 38.84 8.88
N LEU A 7 46.86 38.40 7.63
CA LEU A 7 48.06 37.98 6.93
C LEU A 7 48.06 38.65 5.54
N PRO A 8 49.18 39.21 5.10
CA PRO A 8 49.20 40.11 3.94
C PRO A 8 49.24 39.33 2.62
N VAL A 9 48.50 39.85 1.67
CA VAL A 9 48.18 39.33 0.32
C VAL A 9 49.24 39.64 -0.75
N PRO A 10 50.52 39.69 -0.56
CA PRO A 10 51.37 39.82 -1.77
C PRO A 10 52.12 38.58 -2.21
N PHE A 11 51.95 37.41 -1.58
CA PHE A 11 52.74 36.22 -1.99
C PHE A 11 52.09 35.29 -3.01
N LEU A 12 50.77 35.39 -3.22
CA LEU A 12 50.04 34.52 -4.15
C LEU A 12 49.98 35.01 -5.61
N GLN A 13 50.33 36.28 -5.89
CA GLN A 13 50.22 36.82 -7.26
C GLN A 13 51.45 36.59 -8.16
N ARG A 14 52.58 36.09 -7.65
CA ARG A 14 53.75 35.80 -8.49
C ARG A 14 53.92 34.35 -8.95
N ALA A 15 53.15 33.41 -8.38
CA ALA A 15 53.25 32.00 -8.76
C ALA A 15 52.32 31.58 -9.93
N THR A 16 51.39 32.44 -10.33
CA THR A 16 50.37 32.08 -11.35
C THR A 16 50.72 32.46 -12.79
N ARG A 17 51.84 33.06 -13.05
CA ARG A 17 52.19 33.53 -14.43
C ARG A 17 53.02 32.61 -15.27
N ARG A 18 53.46 31.42 -14.82
CA ARG A 18 54.34 30.52 -15.63
C ARG A 18 54.00 29.02 -15.60
N ALA A 19 52.88 28.57 -15.05
CA ALA A 19 52.45 27.20 -15.18
C ALA A 19 51.36 27.12 -16.24
N GLY A 20 51.60 26.32 -17.28
CA GLY A 20 50.73 26.22 -18.44
C GLY A 20 49.30 25.77 -18.10
N ARG A 21 48.38 26.39 -18.75
CA ARG A 21 46.94 26.30 -18.64
C ARG A 21 46.20 24.92 -18.59
N PRO A 22 46.81 23.75 -18.88
CA PRO A 22 46.01 22.53 -18.90
C PRO A 22 45.88 21.77 -17.55
N LEU A 23 46.72 22.04 -16.54
CA LEU A 23 46.66 21.29 -15.26
C LEU A 23 45.73 21.91 -14.21
N LEU A 24 45.46 23.20 -14.31
CA LEU A 24 44.53 23.89 -13.40
C LEU A 24 43.05 23.65 -13.74
N VAL A 25 42.73 23.33 -14.98
CA VAL A 25 41.36 23.06 -15.42
C VAL A 25 40.85 21.67 -14.92
N GLY A 26 41.76 20.68 -14.83
CA GLY A 26 41.42 19.36 -14.30
C GLY A 26 41.20 19.35 -12.79
N ALA A 27 41.96 20.08 -12.01
CA ALA A 27 41.82 20.19 -10.56
C ALA A 27 40.61 21.07 -10.16
N ALA A 28 40.34 22.12 -10.94
CA ALA A 28 39.15 22.96 -10.73
C ALA A 28 37.86 22.24 -11.10
N ALA A 29 37.85 21.36 -12.12
CA ALA A 29 36.73 20.53 -12.50
C ALA A 29 36.39 19.45 -11.43
N LEU A 30 37.41 18.89 -10.78
CA LEU A 30 37.23 17.93 -9.69
C LEU A 30 36.76 18.59 -8.36
N LEU A 31 37.22 19.81 -8.07
CA LEU A 31 36.75 20.58 -6.92
C LEU A 31 35.38 21.22 -7.16
N SER A 32 35.06 21.60 -8.39
CA SER A 32 33.70 22.12 -8.74
C SER A 32 32.61 21.06 -8.65
N ALA A 33 32.93 19.79 -8.92
CA ALA A 33 32.03 18.68 -8.74
C ALA A 33 31.71 18.40 -7.26
N PHE A 34 32.57 18.81 -6.33
CA PHE A 34 32.36 18.63 -4.87
C PHE A 34 31.61 19.79 -4.20
N VAL A 35 31.56 20.96 -4.82
CA VAL A 35 30.98 22.18 -4.22
C VAL A 35 29.49 22.39 -4.61
N VAL A 36 29.01 21.72 -5.65
CA VAL A 36 27.61 21.92 -6.14
C VAL A 36 26.57 21.12 -5.37
N VAL A 37 26.92 20.28 -4.39
CA VAL A 37 25.95 19.46 -3.64
C VAL A 37 25.53 20.05 -2.27
N GLN A 38 25.99 21.22 -1.89
CA GLN A 38 25.47 21.91 -0.71
C GLN A 38 24.64 23.16 -1.05
N ALA A 39 23.68 23.01 -1.95
CA ALA A 39 22.54 23.92 -1.93
C ALA A 39 21.66 23.48 -0.74
N ALA A 40 21.73 24.25 0.33
CA ALA A 40 20.83 24.12 1.45
C ALA A 40 19.40 24.03 0.91
N VAL A 41 18.74 22.90 1.16
CA VAL A 41 17.28 22.83 1.08
C VAL A 41 16.75 23.71 2.20
N THR A 42 16.60 24.99 1.91
CA THR A 42 15.73 25.84 2.71
C THR A 42 14.36 25.24 2.60
N LYS A 43 13.87 24.67 3.70
CA LYS A 43 12.44 24.34 3.84
C LYS A 43 11.66 25.58 3.39
N PRO A 44 10.76 25.49 2.39
CA PRO A 44 9.76 26.51 2.25
C PRO A 44 8.99 26.52 3.56
N ALA A 45 8.92 27.63 4.23
CA ALA A 45 8.00 27.84 5.31
C ALA A 45 6.61 27.56 4.72
N VAL A 46 5.98 26.46 5.18
CA VAL A 46 4.57 26.26 4.98
C VAL A 46 3.91 27.36 5.78
N THR A 47 3.62 28.47 5.12
CA THR A 47 2.64 29.38 5.62
C THR A 47 1.34 28.58 5.58
N SER A 48 0.94 28.06 6.74
CA SER A 48 -0.44 27.71 6.99
C SER A 48 -1.20 29.00 6.75
N GLY A 49 -1.73 29.16 5.55
CA GLY A 49 -2.74 30.16 5.31
C GLY A 49 -3.88 29.80 6.26
N ASP A 50 -3.97 30.50 7.37
CA ASP A 50 -5.13 30.48 8.22
C ASP A 50 -6.31 30.83 7.31
N ALA A 51 -7.04 29.80 6.87
CA ALA A 51 -8.36 30.06 6.33
C ALA A 51 -9.11 30.83 7.40
N PRO A 52 -9.75 31.95 7.06
CA PRO A 52 -10.40 32.77 8.07
C PRO A 52 -11.31 31.88 8.90
N LYS A 53 -11.06 31.80 10.20
CA LYS A 53 -11.89 31.07 11.16
C LYS A 53 -13.28 31.67 11.08
N ARG A 54 -14.20 30.94 10.41
CA ARG A 54 -15.61 31.33 10.45
C ARG A 54 -16.11 31.07 11.86
N ALA A 55 -16.79 32.03 12.44
CA ALA A 55 -17.38 31.91 13.77
C ALA A 55 -18.52 30.85 13.81
N PHE A 56 -19.06 30.51 12.65
CA PHE A 56 -20.17 29.55 12.46
C PHE A 56 -19.87 28.58 11.34
N GLY A 57 -20.59 27.48 11.31
CA GLY A 57 -20.56 26.50 10.20
C GLY A 57 -20.95 27.15 8.86
N VAL A 58 -20.80 26.38 7.78
CA VAL A 58 -21.06 26.87 6.42
C VAL A 58 -22.55 27.02 6.10
N CYS A 59 -23.43 26.28 6.83
CA CYS A 59 -24.87 26.44 6.69
C CYS A 59 -25.36 27.67 7.43
N PRO A 60 -26.26 28.48 6.86
CA PRO A 60 -27.01 29.47 7.62
C PRO A 60 -27.88 28.76 8.69
N PRO A 61 -28.37 29.45 9.71
CA PRO A 61 -29.37 28.90 10.63
C PRO A 61 -30.55 28.33 9.87
N TYR A 62 -30.99 27.12 10.22
CA TYR A 62 -32.05 26.36 9.50
C TYR A 62 -32.93 25.62 10.47
N LYS A 63 -34.18 25.42 10.08
CA LYS A 63 -35.15 24.63 10.83
C LYS A 63 -34.99 23.14 10.49
N LEU A 64 -35.05 22.28 11.48
CA LEU A 64 -35.25 20.86 11.23
C LEU A 64 -36.64 20.58 10.66
N LYS A 65 -36.71 19.48 9.86
CA LYS A 65 -37.98 19.00 9.32
C LYS A 65 -38.07 17.49 9.52
N ASP A 66 -39.30 17.01 9.73
CA ASP A 66 -39.58 15.56 9.74
C ASP A 66 -39.72 14.98 8.32
N GLU A 67 -39.95 13.69 8.22
CA GLU A 67 -40.14 13.00 6.93
C GLU A 67 -41.27 13.55 6.06
N ALA A 68 -42.28 14.18 6.66
CA ALA A 68 -43.41 14.81 5.96
C ALA A 68 -43.08 16.28 5.55
N GLY A 69 -41.88 16.77 5.87
CA GLY A 69 -41.45 18.16 5.60
C GLY A 69 -42.01 19.16 6.62
N LYS A 70 -42.65 18.73 7.70
CA LYS A 70 -43.15 19.62 8.77
C LYS A 70 -41.95 20.11 9.61
N VAL A 71 -41.98 21.38 9.94
CA VAL A 71 -40.95 21.99 10.79
C VAL A 71 -40.99 21.34 12.18
N ILE A 72 -39.78 21.07 12.68
CA ILE A 72 -39.51 20.69 14.06
C ILE A 72 -38.91 21.90 14.75
N ASP A 73 -39.62 22.42 15.77
CA ASP A 73 -39.20 23.56 16.58
C ASP A 73 -39.41 23.22 18.07
N PRO A 74 -38.42 22.58 18.69
CA PRO A 74 -38.58 22.12 20.06
C PRO A 74 -38.57 23.30 21.07
N VAL A 75 -38.04 24.45 20.70
CA VAL A 75 -38.05 25.65 21.55
C VAL A 75 -39.49 26.14 21.75
N HIS A 76 -40.27 26.10 20.69
CA HIS A 76 -41.69 26.53 20.73
C HIS A 76 -42.66 25.36 20.81
N GLY A 77 -42.16 24.13 21.05
CA GLY A 77 -43.06 22.95 21.24
C GLY A 77 -43.69 22.44 19.95
N VAL A 78 -43.24 22.87 18.79
CA VAL A 78 -43.80 22.46 17.51
C VAL A 78 -43.14 21.16 17.04
N ASN A 79 -43.92 20.09 16.88
CA ASN A 79 -43.46 18.79 16.38
C ASN A 79 -42.23 18.25 17.14
N ALA A 80 -42.15 18.51 18.43
CA ALA A 80 -40.95 18.44 19.28
C ALA A 80 -40.56 16.99 19.66
N THR A 81 -41.30 15.97 19.23
CA THR A 81 -40.97 14.55 19.47
C THR A 81 -40.67 13.75 18.21
N ALA A 82 -40.88 14.37 17.06
CA ALA A 82 -40.57 13.75 15.76
C ALA A 82 -39.09 13.66 15.48
N PRO A 83 -38.57 12.64 14.79
CA PRO A 83 -37.21 12.60 14.34
C PRO A 83 -37.00 13.54 13.15
N TYR A 84 -35.80 14.13 13.04
CA TYR A 84 -35.48 14.92 11.88
C TYR A 84 -35.12 14.04 10.66
N SER A 85 -35.54 14.53 9.49
CA SER A 85 -35.20 13.93 8.19
C SER A 85 -34.06 14.69 7.55
N PRO A 86 -32.89 14.08 7.33
CA PRO A 86 -31.81 14.66 6.53
C PRO A 86 -32.26 15.10 5.13
N ARG A 87 -33.09 14.27 4.48
CA ARG A 87 -33.64 14.54 3.16
C ARG A 87 -34.47 15.82 3.12
N GLN A 88 -35.41 15.97 4.03
CA GLN A 88 -36.31 17.12 4.06
C GLN A 88 -35.61 18.38 4.60
N THR A 89 -34.64 18.20 5.48
CA THR A 89 -33.91 19.32 6.08
C THR A 89 -32.84 19.85 5.13
N CYS A 90 -31.87 19.01 4.76
CA CYS A 90 -30.73 19.42 3.92
C CYS A 90 -31.14 19.56 2.44
N GLY A 91 -32.02 18.66 1.95
CA GLY A 91 -32.55 18.67 0.57
C GLY A 91 -33.74 19.60 0.36
N THR A 92 -33.98 20.54 1.29
CA THR A 92 -35.06 21.53 1.11
C THR A 92 -34.80 22.42 -0.10
N THR A 93 -35.87 22.86 -0.77
CA THR A 93 -35.77 23.72 -1.98
C THR A 93 -34.86 24.92 -1.72
N GLY A 94 -33.91 25.12 -2.59
CA GLY A 94 -32.91 26.21 -2.50
C GLY A 94 -31.68 25.90 -1.64
N CYS A 95 -31.57 24.71 -1.02
CA CYS A 95 -30.40 24.24 -0.29
C CYS A 95 -29.56 23.26 -1.14
N HIS A 96 -29.67 21.95 -0.89
CA HIS A 96 -28.87 20.94 -1.55
C HIS A 96 -29.69 20.04 -2.45
N ASP A 97 -29.12 19.59 -3.58
CA ASP A 97 -29.71 18.55 -4.41
C ASP A 97 -29.44 17.19 -3.77
N TYR A 98 -30.37 16.76 -2.90
CA TYR A 98 -30.27 15.47 -2.20
C TYR A 98 -30.10 14.30 -3.17
N ASN A 99 -30.84 14.30 -4.28
CA ASN A 99 -30.79 13.18 -5.23
C ASN A 99 -29.41 13.10 -5.89
N LYS A 100 -28.85 14.24 -6.30
CA LYS A 100 -27.51 14.32 -6.91
C LYS A 100 -26.41 13.87 -5.93
N ILE A 101 -26.51 14.30 -4.68
CA ILE A 101 -25.57 13.91 -3.63
C ILE A 101 -25.61 12.38 -3.42
N THR A 102 -26.81 11.83 -3.34
CA THR A 102 -27.01 10.41 -3.04
C THR A 102 -26.75 9.46 -4.21
N GLU A 103 -26.43 9.96 -5.39
CA GLU A 103 -25.81 9.18 -6.47
C GLU A 103 -24.39 8.70 -6.13
N GLY A 104 -23.73 9.30 -5.13
CA GLY A 104 -22.40 8.91 -4.69
C GLY A 104 -22.35 7.50 -4.12
N PHE A 105 -21.24 6.77 -4.38
CA PHE A 105 -21.10 5.37 -4.01
C PHE A 105 -21.27 5.10 -2.50
N HIS A 106 -20.88 6.04 -1.64
CA HIS A 106 -21.07 5.91 -0.19
C HIS A 106 -22.56 5.69 0.17
N PHE A 107 -23.48 6.22 -0.64
CA PHE A 107 -24.92 6.05 -0.47
C PHE A 107 -25.47 4.89 -1.31
N THR A 108 -25.14 4.85 -2.62
CA THR A 108 -25.69 3.84 -3.54
C THR A 108 -25.14 2.44 -3.32
N GLN A 109 -23.91 2.32 -2.86
CA GLN A 109 -23.23 1.05 -2.59
C GLN A 109 -23.27 0.08 -3.78
N GLY A 110 -23.20 0.61 -4.98
CA GLY A 110 -23.27 -0.15 -6.22
C GLY A 110 -24.68 -0.43 -6.73
N LYS A 111 -25.70 0.23 -6.20
CA LYS A 111 -27.07 0.15 -6.76
C LYS A 111 -27.06 0.53 -8.23
N GLY A 112 -27.62 -0.33 -9.06
CA GLY A 112 -27.71 -0.11 -10.50
C GLY A 112 -26.43 -0.40 -11.29
N GLU A 113 -25.33 -0.78 -10.64
CA GLU A 113 -24.09 -1.15 -11.29
C GLU A 113 -24.11 -2.59 -11.77
N ALA A 114 -23.62 -2.83 -12.98
CA ALA A 114 -23.41 -4.18 -13.47
C ALA A 114 -22.25 -4.83 -12.71
N VAL A 115 -22.47 -6.07 -12.27
CA VAL A 115 -21.37 -6.87 -11.73
C VAL A 115 -20.50 -7.33 -12.89
N PRO A 116 -19.17 -7.07 -12.88
CA PRO A 116 -18.27 -7.54 -13.92
C PRO A 116 -18.38 -9.04 -14.12
N ALA A 117 -18.35 -9.51 -15.38
CA ALA A 117 -18.55 -10.92 -15.71
C ALA A 117 -17.63 -11.86 -14.94
N PHE A 118 -16.35 -11.52 -14.79
CA PHE A 118 -15.39 -12.33 -14.04
C PHE A 118 -15.72 -12.42 -12.53
N MET A 119 -16.30 -11.37 -11.94
CA MET A 119 -16.77 -11.43 -10.56
C MET A 119 -18.02 -12.27 -10.42
N ALA A 120 -18.95 -12.13 -11.35
CA ALA A 120 -20.16 -12.95 -11.38
C ALA A 120 -19.85 -14.43 -11.57
N GLU A 121 -18.83 -14.76 -12.35
CA GLU A 121 -18.34 -16.12 -12.53
C GLU A 121 -17.61 -16.65 -11.27
N ARG A 122 -16.69 -15.86 -10.72
CA ARG A 122 -15.87 -16.27 -9.58
C ARG A 122 -16.64 -16.30 -8.26
N TYR A 123 -17.48 -15.29 -8.02
CA TYR A 123 -18.22 -15.11 -6.77
C TYR A 123 -19.73 -15.17 -7.03
N ARG A 124 -20.22 -16.27 -7.52
CA ARG A 124 -21.62 -16.43 -7.94
C ARG A 124 -22.63 -16.13 -6.84
N TRP A 125 -22.24 -16.34 -5.58
CA TRP A 125 -23.07 -16.05 -4.40
C TRP A 125 -23.02 -14.58 -3.94
N VAL A 126 -22.17 -13.75 -4.55
CA VAL A 126 -21.94 -12.36 -4.10
C VAL A 126 -22.77 -11.37 -4.89
N THR A 127 -23.34 -11.78 -5.98
CA THR A 127 -24.20 -10.93 -6.79
C THR A 127 -25.56 -10.81 -6.16
N SER A 128 -25.90 -9.63 -5.69
CA SER A 128 -27.22 -9.32 -5.15
C SER A 128 -28.23 -9.24 -6.29
N PRO A 129 -29.44 -9.83 -6.16
CA PRO A 129 -30.48 -9.62 -7.14
C PRO A 129 -30.83 -8.13 -7.25
N GLY A 130 -31.26 -7.67 -8.42
CA GLY A 130 -31.73 -6.29 -8.63
C GLY A 130 -30.61 -5.24 -8.61
N ASN A 131 -29.41 -5.61 -9.03
CA ASN A 131 -28.29 -4.69 -9.24
C ASN A 131 -27.74 -4.00 -7.97
N TYR A 132 -27.85 -4.62 -6.81
CA TYR A 132 -27.04 -4.26 -5.67
C TYR A 132 -25.75 -5.08 -5.71
N GLY A 133 -24.74 -4.53 -6.33
CA GLY A 133 -23.45 -5.16 -6.48
C GLY A 133 -22.33 -4.25 -6.00
N GLY A 134 -21.13 -4.61 -6.31
CA GLY A 134 -19.95 -3.83 -6.04
C GLY A 134 -18.95 -4.56 -5.15
N SER A 135 -17.83 -3.90 -4.89
CA SER A 135 -16.79 -4.43 -4.04
C SER A 135 -17.18 -4.33 -2.58
N TRP A 136 -16.88 -5.36 -1.83
CA TRP A 136 -17.15 -5.42 -0.40
C TRP A 136 -15.92 -5.15 0.47
N CYS A 137 -16.17 -4.94 1.74
CA CYS A 137 -15.14 -4.57 2.70
C CYS A 137 -14.32 -5.74 3.24
N SER A 138 -14.83 -6.95 3.19
CA SER A 138 -14.13 -8.13 3.70
C SER A 138 -13.06 -8.62 2.73
N PRO A 139 -11.92 -9.10 3.22
CA PRO A 139 -10.85 -9.61 2.37
C PRO A 139 -11.11 -11.02 1.80
N ALA A 140 -12.13 -11.73 2.29
CA ALA A 140 -12.50 -13.06 1.82
C ALA A 140 -14.03 -13.21 1.78
N PRO A 141 -14.57 -14.26 1.16
CA PRO A 141 -16.01 -14.40 0.90
C PRO A 141 -16.83 -14.74 2.15
N LEU A 142 -17.05 -13.76 3.02
CA LEU A 142 -17.85 -13.90 4.23
C LEU A 142 -19.33 -13.57 4.04
N TYR A 143 -19.73 -13.22 2.82
CA TYR A 143 -21.02 -12.58 2.58
C TYR A 143 -22.22 -13.51 2.57
N ARG A 144 -21.99 -14.81 2.60
CA ARG A 144 -23.12 -15.75 2.71
C ARG A 144 -23.91 -15.60 4.00
N GLN A 145 -23.35 -14.93 5.00
CA GLN A 145 -24.14 -14.55 6.18
C GLN A 145 -25.22 -13.49 5.92
N LEU A 146 -25.03 -12.71 4.85
CA LEU A 146 -25.97 -11.69 4.38
C LEU A 146 -26.90 -12.23 3.28
N ALA A 147 -26.92 -13.54 3.09
CA ALA A 147 -27.79 -14.15 2.11
C ALA A 147 -29.23 -13.82 2.43
N ALA A 148 -30.01 -13.71 1.40
CA ALA A 148 -31.45 -13.63 1.49
C ALA A 148 -32.02 -14.85 2.21
N LYS A 149 -33.32 -14.76 2.54
CA LYS A 149 -34.05 -15.79 3.23
C LYS A 149 -33.86 -17.20 2.68
N ASP A 150 -33.80 -17.33 1.37
CA ASP A 150 -33.52 -18.58 0.70
C ASP A 150 -32.01 -18.83 0.62
N ASN A 151 -31.46 -19.59 1.56
CA ASN A 151 -30.04 -19.97 1.58
C ASN A 151 -29.69 -21.08 0.56
N THR A 152 -30.65 -21.54 -0.21
CA THR A 152 -30.41 -22.49 -1.32
C THR A 152 -29.94 -21.79 -2.58
N SER A 153 -30.20 -20.49 -2.73
CA SER A 153 -29.79 -19.71 -3.87
C SER A 153 -28.31 -19.33 -3.77
N ALA A 154 -27.57 -19.59 -4.82
CA ALA A 154 -26.16 -19.18 -4.91
C ALA A 154 -25.96 -17.67 -5.15
N ARG A 155 -27.03 -16.93 -5.46
CA ARG A 155 -26.96 -15.52 -5.90
C ARG A 155 -27.52 -14.52 -4.88
N THR A 156 -27.64 -14.90 -3.64
CA THR A 156 -28.39 -14.13 -2.65
C THR A 156 -27.52 -13.55 -1.54
N VAL A 157 -26.49 -12.82 -1.90
CA VAL A 157 -25.93 -11.85 -0.95
C VAL A 157 -26.70 -10.55 -1.10
N ASP A 158 -27.36 -10.16 -0.04
CA ASP A 158 -28.27 -9.04 -0.05
C ASP A 158 -27.85 -7.94 0.92
N MET A 159 -27.41 -6.81 0.36
CA MET A 159 -27.01 -5.64 1.14
C MET A 159 -28.20 -4.87 1.72
N THR A 160 -29.42 -5.26 1.40
CA THR A 160 -30.65 -4.68 1.93
C THR A 160 -31.22 -5.49 3.08
N SER A 161 -30.58 -6.62 3.41
CA SER A 161 -31.04 -7.49 4.49
C SER A 161 -30.98 -6.81 5.85
N TYR A 162 -31.86 -7.23 6.73
CA TYR A 162 -31.86 -6.82 8.13
C TYR A 162 -30.49 -6.99 8.78
N GLU A 163 -29.82 -8.09 8.52
CA GLU A 163 -28.50 -8.39 9.06
C GLU A 163 -27.42 -7.40 8.54
N PHE A 164 -27.54 -6.95 7.30
CA PHE A 164 -26.65 -5.91 6.79
C PHE A 164 -26.87 -4.59 7.52
N VAL A 165 -28.11 -4.16 7.67
CA VAL A 165 -28.44 -2.86 8.27
C VAL A 165 -28.08 -2.82 9.76
N THR A 166 -28.41 -3.86 10.52
CA THR A 166 -28.23 -3.88 11.99
C THR A 166 -26.94 -4.50 12.46
N ALA A 167 -26.29 -5.29 11.59
CA ALA A 167 -24.97 -5.85 11.89
C ALA A 167 -23.86 -4.85 11.55
N THR A 168 -22.63 -5.29 11.69
CA THR A 168 -21.43 -4.48 11.52
C THR A 168 -21.33 -3.74 10.18
N CYS A 169 -21.80 -4.35 9.09
CA CYS A 169 -21.65 -3.79 7.74
C CYS A 169 -22.39 -2.47 7.58
N GLY A 170 -23.66 -2.43 7.94
CA GLY A 170 -24.53 -1.27 7.81
C GLY A 170 -24.13 -0.08 8.69
N ASN A 171 -23.39 -0.35 9.76
CA ASN A 171 -22.91 0.70 10.67
C ASN A 171 -22.00 1.73 9.98
N CYS A 172 -21.25 1.34 8.95
CA CYS A 172 -20.35 2.22 8.23
C CYS A 172 -21.02 3.00 7.08
N HIS A 173 -22.20 2.59 6.66
CA HIS A 173 -22.86 3.23 5.53
C HIS A 173 -23.74 4.38 5.99
N PRO A 174 -23.68 5.55 5.32
CA PRO A 174 -24.35 6.77 5.79
C PRO A 174 -25.87 6.79 5.59
N GLY A 175 -26.45 5.72 5.06
CA GLY A 175 -27.85 5.69 4.64
C GLY A 175 -28.05 5.97 3.15
N GLY A 176 -29.27 6.14 2.72
CA GLY A 176 -29.62 6.24 1.32
C GLY A 176 -29.52 4.90 0.58
N GLY A 177 -29.66 4.89 -0.74
CA GLY A 177 -29.51 3.70 -1.58
C GLY A 177 -30.24 2.48 -1.04
N PRO A 178 -29.52 1.35 -0.82
CA PRO A 178 -30.12 0.11 -0.32
C PRO A 178 -30.67 0.17 1.11
N MET A 179 -30.39 1.23 1.84
CA MET A 179 -30.95 1.46 3.17
C MET A 179 -32.21 2.33 3.15
N GLU A 180 -32.56 2.87 2.01
CA GLU A 180 -33.73 3.75 1.83
C GLU A 180 -34.69 3.19 0.77
N PHE A 181 -34.17 2.61 -0.31
CA PHE A 181 -34.96 2.17 -1.46
C PHE A 181 -34.71 0.71 -1.79
N ASP A 182 -35.76 0.02 -2.24
CA ASP A 182 -35.64 -1.30 -2.82
C ASP A 182 -35.01 -1.27 -4.23
N ARG A 183 -34.85 -2.43 -4.84
CA ARG A 183 -34.27 -2.56 -6.18
C ARG A 183 -35.10 -1.93 -7.28
N ALA A 184 -36.39 -1.79 -7.08
CA ALA A 184 -37.31 -1.12 -7.99
C ALA A 184 -37.38 0.40 -7.77
N GLY A 185 -36.63 0.93 -6.78
CA GLY A 185 -36.63 2.34 -6.45
C GLY A 185 -37.79 2.77 -5.55
N LYS A 186 -38.51 1.83 -4.97
CA LYS A 186 -39.58 2.14 -4.00
C LYS A 186 -38.95 2.36 -2.63
N ARG A 187 -39.36 3.42 -1.95
CA ARG A 187 -38.96 3.64 -0.57
C ARG A 187 -39.64 2.61 0.36
N TYR A 188 -38.81 1.88 1.12
CA TYR A 188 -39.29 0.73 1.91
C TYR A 188 -40.44 1.06 2.84
N ASP A 189 -40.32 2.12 3.64
CA ASP A 189 -41.27 2.45 4.66
C ASP A 189 -42.59 2.94 4.08
N THR A 190 -42.57 3.69 2.99
CA THR A 190 -43.76 4.16 2.29
C THR A 190 -44.48 2.98 1.66
N TRP A 191 -43.72 2.10 0.98
CA TRP A 191 -44.31 0.93 0.33
C TRP A 191 -44.91 -0.07 1.35
N MET A 192 -44.22 -0.30 2.47
CA MET A 192 -44.73 -1.20 3.54
C MET A 192 -45.96 -0.68 4.22
N ARG A 193 -46.20 0.62 4.29
CA ARG A 193 -47.45 1.23 4.83
C ARG A 193 -48.58 1.22 3.84
N ASP A 194 -48.31 1.00 2.58
CA ASP A 194 -49.35 0.94 1.56
C ASP A 194 -50.04 -0.42 1.61
N PRO A 195 -51.38 -0.47 1.86
CA PRO A 195 -52.12 -1.71 1.88
C PRO A 195 -52.02 -2.52 0.58
N ALA A 196 -51.81 -1.83 -0.56
CA ALA A 196 -51.61 -2.44 -1.86
C ALA A 196 -50.34 -3.30 -1.96
N SER A 197 -49.38 -3.09 -1.06
CA SER A 197 -48.14 -3.87 -1.03
C SER A 197 -48.37 -5.34 -0.66
N GLY A 198 -49.38 -5.60 0.18
CA GLY A 198 -49.67 -6.93 0.73
C GLY A 198 -48.63 -7.43 1.73
N PHE A 199 -47.74 -6.53 2.23
CA PHE A 199 -46.70 -6.88 3.22
C PHE A 199 -47.25 -6.83 4.64
N THR A 200 -46.71 -7.70 5.48
CA THR A 200 -46.93 -7.70 6.92
C THR A 200 -45.63 -7.36 7.63
N SER A 201 -45.68 -6.36 8.50
CA SER A 201 -44.51 -5.94 9.26
C SER A 201 -43.97 -7.07 10.14
N GLY A 202 -42.68 -7.34 10.06
CA GLY A 202 -42.02 -8.43 10.77
C GLY A 202 -42.43 -9.84 10.32
N GLY A 203 -43.27 -9.94 9.29
CA GLY A 203 -43.70 -11.19 8.71
C GLY A 203 -42.69 -11.83 7.76
N ASP A 204 -43.09 -12.96 7.23
CA ASP A 204 -42.32 -13.72 6.26
C ASP A 204 -42.58 -13.15 4.85
N ASN A 205 -41.68 -12.33 4.36
CA ASN A 205 -41.83 -11.66 3.09
C ASN A 205 -41.52 -12.59 1.91
N ARG A 206 -42.12 -12.31 0.76
CA ARG A 206 -41.89 -13.01 -0.50
C ARG A 206 -40.58 -12.56 -1.17
N PHE A 207 -40.04 -11.46 -0.74
CA PHE A 207 -38.87 -10.82 -1.34
C PHE A 207 -37.61 -11.15 -0.57
N ASP A 208 -36.55 -11.41 -1.30
CA ASP A 208 -35.23 -11.58 -0.76
C ASP A 208 -34.79 -10.29 -0.09
N GLY A 209 -34.32 -10.36 1.15
CA GLY A 209 -33.64 -9.32 1.88
C GLY A 209 -34.28 -7.94 1.95
N ASP A 210 -34.81 -7.42 0.85
CA ASP A 210 -35.34 -6.06 0.75
C ASP A 210 -36.33 -5.73 1.85
N TYR A 211 -37.19 -6.69 2.22
CA TYR A 211 -38.21 -6.50 3.24
C TYR A 211 -38.07 -7.45 4.43
N TYR A 212 -37.06 -8.29 4.43
CA TYR A 212 -36.88 -9.36 5.38
C TYR A 212 -36.60 -8.84 6.79
N LYS A 213 -37.49 -9.13 7.75
CA LYS A 213 -37.37 -8.78 9.18
C LYS A 213 -37.14 -7.31 9.54
N ALA A 214 -36.97 -6.42 8.57
CA ALA A 214 -36.63 -5.05 8.82
C ALA A 214 -37.76 -4.21 9.42
N ARG A 215 -39.02 -4.62 9.25
CA ARG A 215 -40.22 -3.93 9.78
C ARG A 215 -40.26 -2.45 9.33
N TRP A 216 -39.99 -2.20 8.05
CA TRP A 216 -39.81 -0.86 7.50
C TRP A 216 -40.96 0.13 7.80
N ALA A 217 -42.20 -0.36 7.97
CA ALA A 217 -43.33 0.50 8.33
C ALA A 217 -43.15 1.21 9.68
N GLU A 218 -42.59 0.51 10.67
CA GLU A 218 -42.34 1.04 12.00
C GLU A 218 -40.95 1.63 12.16
N THR A 219 -39.91 0.95 11.67
CA THR A 219 -38.53 1.36 11.79
C THR A 219 -38.23 2.64 11.00
N GLY A 220 -38.97 2.87 9.92
CA GLY A 220 -38.63 3.83 8.90
C GLY A 220 -37.43 3.36 8.09
N VAL A 221 -36.86 4.26 7.33
CA VAL A 221 -35.63 4.03 6.53
C VAL A 221 -34.48 4.80 7.11
N ILE A 222 -33.27 4.47 6.65
CA ILE A 222 -32.07 5.26 6.94
C ILE A 222 -31.81 6.15 5.74
N GLU A 223 -32.26 7.39 5.81
CA GLU A 223 -31.96 8.40 4.82
C GLU A 223 -30.46 8.68 4.79
N ALA A 224 -29.93 9.25 3.72
CA ALA A 224 -28.54 9.68 3.63
C ALA A 224 -28.26 10.74 4.68
N ASP A 225 -27.44 10.39 5.66
CA ASP A 225 -27.11 11.24 6.80
C ASP A 225 -25.94 12.16 6.46
N CYS A 226 -26.25 13.37 6.03
CA CYS A 226 -25.28 14.39 5.64
C CYS A 226 -24.36 14.77 6.81
N LEU A 227 -24.92 14.84 8.02
CA LEU A 227 -24.18 15.28 9.21
C LEU A 227 -23.14 14.24 9.67
N LEU A 228 -23.30 12.98 9.31
CA LEU A 228 -22.29 11.95 9.56
C LEU A 228 -20.91 12.34 9.01
N CYS A 229 -20.89 13.04 7.85
CA CYS A 229 -19.66 13.51 7.23
C CYS A 229 -19.38 14.99 7.52
N HIS A 230 -20.39 15.83 7.65
CA HIS A 230 -20.25 17.28 7.72
C HIS A 230 -20.34 17.86 9.13
N LEU A 231 -20.59 17.02 10.17
CA LEU A 231 -20.57 17.44 11.57
C LEU A 231 -19.37 16.80 12.29
N PRO A 232 -18.33 17.57 12.66
CA PRO A 232 -17.14 17.00 13.29
C PRO A 232 -17.39 16.22 14.59
N GLU A 233 -18.40 16.63 15.37
CA GLU A 233 -18.74 16.02 16.66
C GLU A 233 -19.84 14.97 16.52
N TYR A 234 -20.06 14.41 15.31
CA TYR A 234 -21.12 13.44 15.08
C TYR A 234 -20.98 12.18 15.95
N GLY A 235 -22.03 11.83 16.64
CA GLY A 235 -22.09 10.70 17.57
C GLY A 235 -22.30 9.36 16.89
N PHE A 236 -21.32 8.90 16.12
CA PHE A 236 -21.38 7.66 15.33
C PHE A 236 -21.84 6.44 16.14
N LYS A 237 -21.32 6.28 17.35
CA LYS A 237 -21.72 5.16 18.23
C LYS A 237 -23.20 5.25 18.61
N LYS A 238 -23.67 6.45 18.97
CA LYS A 238 -25.07 6.69 19.31
C LYS A 238 -26.01 6.37 18.15
N ARG A 239 -25.63 6.82 16.92
CA ARG A 239 -26.38 6.44 15.70
C ARG A 239 -26.50 4.92 15.57
N ASN A 240 -25.40 4.20 15.71
CA ASN A 240 -25.38 2.75 15.53
C ASN A 240 -26.15 2.00 16.63
N GLU A 241 -26.17 2.53 17.85
CA GLU A 241 -27.03 2.01 18.91
C GLU A 241 -28.51 2.09 18.54
N GLN A 242 -28.92 3.15 17.84
CA GLN A 242 -30.29 3.27 17.34
C GLN A 242 -30.59 2.25 16.22
N LEU A 243 -29.61 2.00 15.33
CA LEU A 243 -29.78 0.94 14.32
C LEU A 243 -29.98 -0.43 14.97
N ALA A 244 -29.21 -0.74 15.99
CA ALA A 244 -29.36 -2.01 16.75
C ALA A 244 -30.72 -2.13 17.46
N LYS A 245 -31.35 -1.02 17.82
CA LYS A 245 -32.71 -0.93 18.41
C LYS A 245 -33.81 -0.92 17.36
N LEU A 246 -33.50 -1.02 16.09
CA LEU A 246 -34.43 -0.86 14.95
C LEU A 246 -35.06 0.54 14.87
N ASN A 247 -34.42 1.56 15.42
CA ASN A 247 -34.89 2.93 15.38
C ASN A 247 -34.28 3.67 14.17
N PHE A 248 -34.50 3.16 12.96
CA PHE A 248 -33.78 3.61 11.77
C PHE A 248 -33.95 5.09 11.45
N ARG A 249 -35.20 5.58 11.42
CA ARG A 249 -35.47 6.99 11.15
C ARG A 249 -34.99 7.96 12.25
N TRP A 250 -34.76 7.46 13.46
CA TRP A 250 -34.30 8.25 14.62
C TRP A 250 -32.78 8.29 14.73
N ALA A 251 -32.10 7.40 14.01
CA ALA A 251 -30.65 7.23 14.14
C ALA A 251 -29.87 8.52 13.84
N ALA A 252 -30.25 9.26 12.80
CA ALA A 252 -29.61 10.52 12.43
C ALA A 252 -29.81 11.61 13.47
N THR A 253 -30.98 11.69 14.13
CA THR A 253 -31.29 12.66 15.18
C THR A 253 -30.36 12.52 16.38
N GLU A 254 -30.18 11.29 16.87
CA GLU A 254 -29.28 11.03 17.99
C GLU A 254 -27.81 11.08 17.58
N GLY A 255 -27.49 10.64 16.38
CA GLY A 255 -26.14 10.76 15.83
C GLY A 255 -25.67 12.19 15.68
N ALA A 256 -26.54 13.08 15.23
CA ALA A 256 -26.23 14.51 15.13
C ALA A 256 -26.18 15.21 16.51
N GLY A 257 -26.58 14.54 17.59
CA GLY A 257 -26.61 15.13 18.92
C GLY A 257 -27.75 16.13 19.14
N PHE A 258 -28.78 16.11 18.29
CA PHE A 258 -29.92 17.01 18.43
C PHE A 258 -30.81 16.67 19.62
N GLY A 259 -30.78 15.43 20.06
CA GLY A 259 -31.59 14.99 21.20
C GLY A 259 -31.32 13.51 21.54
N THR A 260 -32.00 13.03 22.56
CA THR A 260 -31.95 11.64 23.00
C THR A 260 -33.20 10.91 22.53
N VAL A 261 -33.01 9.72 21.98
CA VAL A 261 -34.13 8.86 21.53
C VAL A 261 -34.47 7.84 22.61
N THR A 262 -35.70 7.85 23.04
CA THR A 262 -36.27 6.88 24.00
C THR A 262 -37.23 5.92 23.30
N GLY A 263 -37.38 4.71 23.85
CA GLY A 263 -38.15 3.65 23.20
C GLY A 263 -37.37 2.87 22.15
N THR A 264 -37.91 1.73 21.72
CA THR A 264 -37.24 0.86 20.73
C THR A 264 -38.28 0.06 19.95
N VAL A 265 -38.19 0.13 18.63
CA VAL A 265 -39.02 -0.67 17.73
C VAL A 265 -38.79 -2.17 17.96
N ALA A 266 -37.59 -2.57 18.31
CA ALA A 266 -37.27 -3.98 18.63
C ALA A 266 -38.12 -4.54 19.79
N ALA A 267 -38.52 -3.66 20.71
CA ALA A 267 -39.44 -4.04 21.82
C ALA A 267 -40.90 -3.62 21.58
N ASN A 268 -41.31 -3.36 20.33
CA ASN A 268 -42.64 -2.92 19.94
C ASN A 268 -43.09 -1.58 20.57
N GLN A 269 -42.09 -0.69 20.83
CA GLN A 269 -42.35 0.66 21.29
C GLN A 269 -42.25 1.65 20.12
N THR A 270 -42.99 2.76 20.21
CA THR A 270 -42.82 3.88 19.28
C THR A 270 -41.74 4.83 19.85
N PRO A 271 -40.58 4.95 19.22
CA PRO A 271 -39.56 5.86 19.74
C PRO A 271 -39.99 7.32 19.67
N GLN A 272 -39.45 8.12 20.60
CA GLN A 272 -39.68 9.56 20.68
C GLN A 272 -38.34 10.29 20.92
N VAL A 273 -38.25 11.53 20.44
CA VAL A 273 -37.10 12.40 20.63
C VAL A 273 -37.33 13.36 21.78
N ALA A 274 -36.36 13.45 22.67
CA ALA A 274 -36.22 14.57 23.61
C ALA A 274 -35.09 15.45 23.11
N TYR A 275 -35.42 16.58 22.49
CA TYR A 275 -34.44 17.47 21.90
C TYR A 275 -33.62 18.21 22.98
N ASP A 276 -32.31 18.40 22.71
CA ASP A 276 -31.44 19.24 23.49
C ASP A 276 -31.55 20.70 23.00
N LEU A 277 -32.27 21.50 23.77
CA LEU A 277 -32.56 22.89 23.42
C LEU A 277 -31.32 23.76 23.26
N LYS A 278 -30.16 23.32 23.75
CA LYS A 278 -28.87 24.02 23.54
C LYS A 278 -28.39 23.98 22.09
N GLN A 279 -28.94 23.05 21.28
CA GLN A 279 -28.62 22.96 19.85
C GLN A 279 -29.46 23.91 18.98
N PHE A 280 -30.30 24.75 19.61
CA PHE A 280 -31.23 25.63 18.90
C PHE A 280 -31.09 27.09 19.41
N ASP A 281 -31.26 28.01 18.48
CA ASP A 281 -31.38 29.44 18.84
C ASP A 281 -32.80 29.78 19.35
N ALA A 282 -33.01 31.04 19.74
CA ALA A 282 -34.29 31.50 20.23
C ALA A 282 -35.44 31.41 19.20
N ASP A 283 -35.08 31.44 17.93
CA ASP A 283 -36.03 31.27 16.82
C ASP A 283 -36.28 29.80 16.50
N GLY A 284 -35.64 28.86 17.21
CA GLY A 284 -35.70 27.41 17.01
C GLY A 284 -34.99 26.91 15.76
N ASN A 285 -34.02 27.66 15.24
CA ASN A 285 -33.11 27.19 14.22
C ASN A 285 -31.99 26.37 14.84
N VAL A 286 -31.46 25.41 14.07
CA VAL A 286 -30.33 24.61 14.53
C VAL A 286 -29.05 25.43 14.55
N PHE A 287 -28.31 25.29 15.63
CA PHE A 287 -27.03 25.95 15.87
C PHE A 287 -25.91 24.94 16.09
N VAL A 288 -25.43 24.34 14.99
CA VAL A 288 -24.32 23.38 15.00
C VAL A 288 -23.25 23.79 14.00
N HIS A 289 -22.02 23.44 14.31
CA HIS A 289 -20.86 23.78 13.48
C HIS A 289 -20.68 22.73 12.38
N THR A 290 -21.26 22.94 11.20
CA THR A 290 -21.03 22.11 10.03
C THR A 290 -19.77 22.55 9.26
N VAL A 291 -19.10 21.60 8.62
CA VAL A 291 -17.91 21.84 7.78
C VAL A 291 -18.22 21.57 6.31
N PRO A 292 -17.63 22.33 5.37
CA PRO A 292 -17.89 22.14 3.93
C PRO A 292 -17.25 20.85 3.40
N GLU A 293 -16.24 20.37 4.06
CA GLU A 293 -15.51 19.15 3.67
C GLU A 293 -15.23 18.31 4.90
N PRO A 294 -15.39 16.97 4.80
CA PRO A 294 -15.13 16.07 5.91
C PRO A 294 -13.70 16.19 6.43
N ARG A 295 -13.54 16.07 7.73
CA ARG A 295 -12.25 15.97 8.40
C ARG A 295 -11.71 14.54 8.30
N ASN A 296 -10.39 14.37 8.52
CA ASN A 296 -9.77 13.04 8.50
C ASN A 296 -10.37 12.12 9.58
N ASP A 297 -10.62 12.62 10.76
CA ASP A 297 -11.23 11.85 11.85
C ASP A 297 -12.64 11.35 11.49
N THR A 298 -13.42 12.14 10.76
CA THR A 298 -14.73 11.71 10.25
C THR A 298 -14.58 10.51 9.30
N CYS A 299 -13.66 10.58 8.34
CA CYS A 299 -13.39 9.45 7.45
C CYS A 299 -12.91 8.21 8.22
N LEU A 300 -12.02 8.42 9.20
CA LEU A 300 -11.44 7.36 10.01
C LEU A 300 -12.45 6.68 10.94
N THR A 301 -13.57 7.29 11.22
CA THR A 301 -14.68 6.63 11.92
C THR A 301 -15.06 5.29 11.29
N CYS A 302 -15.08 5.24 9.94
CA CYS A 302 -15.37 4.01 9.19
C CYS A 302 -14.12 3.38 8.58
N HIS A 303 -13.07 4.17 8.25
CA HIS A 303 -11.89 3.70 7.54
C HIS A 303 -10.68 3.38 8.43
N ALA A 304 -10.75 3.59 9.75
CA ALA A 304 -9.68 3.19 10.66
C ALA A 304 -9.67 1.68 10.92
N LYS A 305 -10.82 1.09 11.09
CA LYS A 305 -10.98 -0.34 11.39
C LYS A 305 -12.06 -0.96 10.49
N PRO A 306 -11.95 -2.23 10.24
CA PRO A 306 -10.86 -3.16 10.53
C PRO A 306 -9.64 -2.94 9.62
N ASP A 307 -8.46 -3.27 10.14
CA ASP A 307 -7.14 -2.93 9.52
C ASP A 307 -6.56 -4.05 8.66
N TRP A 308 -7.36 -4.71 7.88
CA TRP A 308 -6.91 -5.77 6.96
C TRP A 308 -6.81 -5.38 5.49
N LYS A 309 -7.30 -4.18 5.15
CA LYS A 309 -7.29 -3.72 3.75
C LYS A 309 -6.39 -2.51 3.58
N LYS A 310 -7.01 -1.50 3.02
CA LYS A 310 -6.59 -0.11 2.93
C LYS A 310 -6.95 0.67 4.19
N ARG A 311 -7.59 0.02 5.16
CA ARG A 311 -8.05 0.61 6.40
C ARG A 311 -7.04 0.34 7.48
N GLY A 312 -7.00 1.18 8.45
CA GLY A 312 -6.20 0.95 9.61
C GLY A 312 -5.97 2.15 10.49
N ALA A 313 -5.58 1.86 11.70
CA ALA A 313 -5.13 2.83 12.67
C ALA A 313 -3.88 3.62 12.23
N ALA A 314 -3.28 3.22 11.12
CA ALA A 314 -2.07 3.79 10.59
C ALA A 314 -2.26 5.09 9.80
N PHE A 315 -3.48 5.47 9.42
CA PHE A 315 -3.71 6.69 8.65
C PHE A 315 -3.64 7.93 9.55
N SER A 316 -2.46 8.21 10.06
CA SER A 316 -2.21 9.28 11.02
C SER A 316 -0.95 10.07 10.66
N ALA A 317 -0.78 11.24 11.27
CA ALA A 317 0.43 12.05 11.12
C ALA A 317 1.71 11.34 11.58
N ARG A 318 1.59 10.29 12.40
CA ARG A 318 2.73 9.49 12.84
C ARG A 318 3.23 8.52 11.77
N THR A 319 2.34 8.05 10.92
CA THR A 319 2.63 6.95 9.99
C THR A 319 2.68 7.37 8.53
N ASP A 320 2.08 8.52 8.19
CA ASP A 320 2.01 9.01 6.82
C ASP A 320 2.44 10.48 6.72
N VAL A 321 3.40 10.74 5.84
CA VAL A 321 3.97 12.09 5.66
C VAL A 321 2.97 13.10 5.13
N HIS A 322 1.97 12.66 4.36
CA HIS A 322 0.96 13.56 3.78
C HIS A 322 0.02 14.06 4.88
N ILE A 323 -0.42 13.17 5.75
CA ILE A 323 -1.24 13.55 6.91
C ILE A 323 -0.41 14.39 7.89
N ALA A 324 0.88 14.06 8.09
CA ALA A 324 1.80 14.87 8.89
C ALA A 324 2.01 16.29 8.30
N ALA A 325 1.94 16.41 6.98
CA ALA A 325 1.99 17.70 6.27
C ALA A 325 0.65 18.47 6.26
N GLY A 326 -0.40 17.90 6.88
CA GLY A 326 -1.72 18.51 6.97
C GLY A 326 -2.66 18.23 5.81
N LEU A 327 -2.32 17.27 4.91
CA LEU A 327 -3.22 16.85 3.86
C LEU A 327 -4.40 16.07 4.45
N ARG A 328 -5.57 16.26 3.83
CA ARG A 328 -6.80 15.57 4.19
C ARG A 328 -7.07 14.41 3.23
N CYS A 329 -7.89 13.48 3.66
CA CYS A 329 -8.32 12.37 2.81
C CYS A 329 -8.90 12.87 1.47
N VAL A 330 -9.71 13.92 1.52
CA VAL A 330 -10.34 14.56 0.34
C VAL A 330 -9.36 15.30 -0.57
N ASP A 331 -8.15 15.56 -0.16
CA ASP A 331 -7.13 16.18 -1.03
C ASP A 331 -6.60 15.17 -2.06
N CYS A 332 -6.63 13.87 -1.74
CA CYS A 332 -6.33 12.78 -2.67
C CYS A 332 -7.61 12.14 -3.23
N HIS A 333 -8.59 11.85 -2.37
CA HIS A 333 -9.89 11.29 -2.74
C HIS A 333 -10.88 12.42 -3.05
N ALA A 334 -10.54 13.24 -4.02
CA ALA A 334 -11.34 14.40 -4.35
C ALA A 334 -12.68 14.01 -5.01
N ALA A 335 -13.69 14.84 -4.76
CA ALA A 335 -14.99 14.75 -5.39
C ALA A 335 -15.43 16.14 -5.89
N GLY A 336 -16.41 16.15 -6.73
CA GLY A 336 -17.02 17.38 -7.23
C GLY A 336 -16.03 18.28 -7.98
N SER A 337 -16.10 19.57 -7.74
CA SER A 337 -15.30 20.58 -8.48
C SER A 337 -13.79 20.52 -8.22
N ARG A 338 -13.35 19.76 -7.21
CA ARG A 338 -11.93 19.57 -6.91
C ARG A 338 -11.32 18.35 -7.57
N ALA A 339 -12.15 17.49 -8.17
CA ALA A 339 -11.68 16.32 -8.88
C ALA A 339 -10.90 16.75 -10.13
N ALA A 340 -9.77 16.07 -10.36
CA ALA A 340 -9.02 16.27 -11.61
C ALA A 340 -9.65 15.51 -12.78
N ASP A 341 -10.33 14.43 -12.48
CA ASP A 341 -10.97 13.57 -13.47
C ASP A 341 -12.30 14.20 -13.93
N PRO A 342 -12.52 14.37 -15.23
CA PRO A 342 -13.75 14.95 -15.76
C PRO A 342 -15.01 14.14 -15.51
N ARG A 343 -14.89 12.87 -15.10
CA ARG A 343 -16.01 12.03 -14.66
C ARG A 343 -16.54 12.44 -13.29
N ILE A 344 -15.74 13.16 -12.51
CA ILE A 344 -16.05 13.61 -11.14
C ILE A 344 -16.11 15.15 -11.16
N HIS A 345 -17.28 15.72 -11.25
CA HIS A 345 -17.45 17.17 -11.39
C HIS A 345 -18.76 17.67 -10.73
N GLY A 346 -18.79 18.97 -10.47
CA GLY A 346 -19.93 19.63 -9.84
C GLY A 346 -19.91 19.61 -8.32
N ARG A 347 -20.53 20.60 -7.67
CA ARG A 347 -20.49 20.77 -6.21
C ARG A 347 -21.26 19.69 -5.47
N GLU A 348 -22.36 19.25 -6.03
CA GLU A 348 -23.26 18.24 -5.43
C GLU A 348 -22.85 16.80 -5.78
N VAL A 349 -21.78 16.62 -6.54
CA VAL A 349 -21.27 15.28 -6.85
C VAL A 349 -20.44 14.75 -5.69
N HIS A 350 -20.93 13.70 -5.06
CA HIS A 350 -20.29 13.05 -3.90
C HIS A 350 -19.63 11.71 -4.28
N GLN A 351 -19.20 11.60 -5.54
CA GLN A 351 -18.32 10.51 -5.96
C GLN A 351 -16.89 10.84 -5.58
N PHE A 352 -16.29 10.05 -4.73
CA PHE A 352 -14.90 10.22 -4.35
C PHE A 352 -14.00 9.40 -5.28
N GLY A 353 -12.89 10.01 -5.71
CA GLY A 353 -11.87 9.33 -6.48
C GLY A 353 -11.37 8.09 -5.76
N LYS A 354 -11.18 7.00 -6.50
CA LYS A 354 -10.65 5.74 -5.97
C LYS A 354 -9.45 5.26 -6.76
N GLY A 355 -8.59 4.46 -6.11
CA GLY A 355 -7.50 3.78 -6.78
C GLY A 355 -7.97 2.52 -7.49
N ASP A 356 -7.07 1.92 -8.25
CA ASP A 356 -7.24 0.62 -8.88
C ASP A 356 -6.67 -0.48 -7.95
N ASP A 357 -7.53 -1.37 -7.49
CA ASP A 357 -7.12 -2.54 -6.71
C ASP A 357 -7.19 -3.81 -7.55
N PRO A 358 -6.25 -4.76 -7.36
CA PRO A 358 -6.24 -6.01 -8.10
C PRO A 358 -7.52 -6.83 -8.00
N SER A 359 -8.27 -6.73 -6.91
CA SER A 359 -9.51 -7.47 -6.68
C SER A 359 -10.67 -6.62 -6.20
N GLY A 360 -10.56 -5.30 -6.30
CA GLY A 360 -11.58 -4.38 -5.82
C GLY A 360 -12.31 -3.68 -6.95
N PHE A 361 -13.57 -4.05 -7.18
CA PHE A 361 -14.47 -3.28 -8.01
C PHE A 361 -15.49 -2.58 -7.14
N VAL A 362 -15.53 -1.26 -7.27
CA VAL A 362 -16.64 -0.48 -6.74
C VAL A 362 -17.43 0.08 -7.91
N ARG A 363 -16.78 0.81 -8.77
CA ARG A 363 -17.30 1.29 -10.06
C ARG A 363 -16.13 1.35 -11.04
N ASP A 364 -16.23 0.75 -12.19
CA ASP A 364 -15.16 0.74 -13.19
C ASP A 364 -14.84 2.13 -13.73
N ASP A 365 -15.86 3.00 -13.84
CA ASP A 365 -15.73 4.37 -14.30
C ASP A 365 -14.95 5.29 -13.32
N LEU A 366 -14.71 4.83 -12.07
CA LEU A 366 -13.96 5.58 -11.07
C LEU A 366 -12.58 4.98 -10.75
N ASP A 367 -12.19 3.87 -11.36
CA ASP A 367 -10.86 3.30 -11.19
C ASP A 367 -9.78 4.29 -11.63
N ASP A 368 -8.72 4.39 -10.82
CA ASP A 368 -7.60 5.33 -11.01
C ASP A 368 -8.01 6.82 -11.04
N THR A 369 -9.16 7.17 -10.46
CA THR A 369 -9.61 8.56 -10.35
C THR A 369 -9.08 9.27 -9.09
N VAL A 370 -8.52 8.55 -8.13
CA VAL A 370 -7.79 9.15 -7.02
C VAL A 370 -6.56 9.90 -7.55
N ARG A 371 -6.22 11.02 -6.94
CA ARG A 371 -5.00 11.75 -7.32
C ARG A 371 -3.78 10.88 -7.10
N SER A 372 -3.01 10.70 -8.16
CA SER A 372 -1.80 9.89 -8.15
C SER A 372 -0.63 10.62 -7.50
N CYS A 373 0.40 9.88 -7.13
CA CYS A 373 1.67 10.47 -6.67
C CYS A 373 2.23 11.47 -7.68
N GLN A 374 2.10 11.17 -8.99
CA GLN A 374 2.59 12.01 -10.07
C GLN A 374 1.82 13.34 -10.19
N ASP A 375 0.55 13.38 -9.85
CA ASP A 375 -0.22 14.61 -9.92
C ASP A 375 0.37 15.68 -9.01
N CYS A 376 0.80 15.31 -7.82
CA CYS A 376 1.45 16.21 -6.89
C CYS A 376 2.96 16.35 -7.17
N HIS A 377 3.70 15.21 -7.19
CA HIS A 377 5.17 15.22 -7.21
C HIS A 377 5.80 15.44 -8.60
N VAL A 378 5.03 15.33 -9.67
CA VAL A 378 5.49 15.63 -11.04
C VAL A 378 4.79 16.87 -11.60
N LYS A 379 3.45 16.96 -11.47
CA LYS A 379 2.66 18.07 -12.01
C LYS A 379 2.63 19.28 -11.07
N GLY A 380 2.97 19.12 -9.79
CA GLY A 380 3.14 20.23 -8.85
C GLY A 380 1.87 20.62 -8.07
N TRP A 381 0.88 19.76 -7.97
CA TRP A 381 -0.29 20.05 -7.13
C TRP A 381 0.08 20.16 -5.65
N HIS A 382 -0.65 20.95 -4.92
CA HIS A 382 -0.45 21.21 -3.49
C HIS A 382 0.97 21.68 -3.12
N ASN A 383 1.71 22.26 -4.07
CA ASN A 383 3.11 22.66 -3.91
C ASN A 383 4.00 21.51 -3.40
N ALA A 384 3.66 20.28 -3.76
CA ALA A 384 4.39 19.10 -3.34
C ALA A 384 5.86 19.14 -3.82
N PRO A 385 6.79 18.61 -3.02
CA PRO A 385 8.18 18.49 -3.45
C PRO A 385 8.28 17.69 -4.74
N ARG A 386 9.07 18.18 -5.69
CA ARG A 386 9.28 17.45 -6.96
C ARG A 386 10.04 16.16 -6.73
N ALA A 387 9.62 15.10 -7.40
CA ALA A 387 10.34 13.83 -7.44
C ALA A 387 11.67 14.02 -8.17
N THR A 388 12.78 13.76 -7.47
CA THR A 388 14.15 13.93 -7.99
C THR A 388 14.88 12.59 -8.07
N HIS A 389 14.38 11.67 -8.87
CA HIS A 389 14.95 10.32 -9.04
C HIS A 389 15.95 10.24 -10.18
N ALA A 390 16.71 11.32 -10.42
CA ALA A 390 17.60 11.43 -11.59
C ALA A 390 18.69 10.34 -11.66
N TRP A 391 19.05 9.79 -10.53
CA TRP A 391 20.11 8.78 -10.42
C TRP A 391 19.63 7.34 -10.35
N LEU A 392 18.33 7.11 -10.23
CA LEU A 392 17.79 5.76 -10.28
C LEU A 392 17.87 5.22 -11.72
N PRO A 393 18.25 3.94 -11.88
CA PRO A 393 18.15 3.29 -13.17
C PRO A 393 16.74 3.40 -13.73
N PRO A 394 16.54 3.76 -15.01
CA PRO A 394 15.19 3.90 -15.59
C PRO A 394 14.29 2.70 -15.38
N LEU A 395 14.87 1.49 -15.36
CA LEU A 395 14.17 0.26 -15.11
C LEU A 395 13.40 0.25 -13.76
N HIS A 396 13.95 0.90 -12.72
CA HIS A 396 13.27 0.98 -11.43
C HIS A 396 11.98 1.79 -11.54
N LEU A 397 12.03 2.94 -12.20
CA LEU A 397 10.85 3.81 -12.38
C LEU A 397 9.79 3.18 -13.30
N ASP A 398 10.20 2.33 -14.23
CA ASP A 398 9.29 1.61 -15.12
C ASP A 398 8.63 0.40 -14.42
N LYS A 399 9.37 -0.32 -13.57
CA LYS A 399 8.93 -1.61 -12.98
C LYS A 399 8.46 -1.51 -11.53
N LEU A 400 8.84 -0.48 -10.79
CA LEU A 400 8.41 -0.28 -9.41
C LEU A 400 7.37 0.84 -9.33
N SER A 401 6.35 0.64 -8.51
CA SER A 401 5.45 1.73 -8.16
C SER A 401 6.13 2.67 -7.16
N CYS A 402 5.68 3.92 -7.07
CA CYS A 402 6.17 4.87 -6.06
C CYS A 402 6.01 4.28 -4.64
N GLN A 403 4.90 3.62 -4.41
CA GLN A 403 4.57 2.97 -3.14
C GLN A 403 5.57 1.87 -2.74
N THR A 404 6.17 1.17 -3.72
CA THR A 404 7.15 0.10 -3.44
C THR A 404 8.35 0.60 -2.63
N CYS A 405 8.84 1.79 -2.95
CA CYS A 405 9.95 2.40 -2.24
C CYS A 405 9.48 3.26 -1.06
N HIS A 406 8.40 4.01 -1.23
CA HIS A 406 7.93 5.00 -0.26
C HIS A 406 7.00 4.44 0.83
N ILE A 407 6.64 3.14 0.76
CA ILE A 407 5.96 2.40 1.84
C ILE A 407 6.82 1.20 2.22
N PRO A 408 8.03 1.42 2.77
CA PRO A 408 8.95 0.33 3.13
C PRO A 408 8.43 -0.50 4.30
N THR A 409 7.63 0.11 5.15
CA THR A 409 7.04 -0.53 6.33
C THR A 409 5.60 -0.08 6.51
N ARG A 410 4.82 -0.91 7.17
CA ARG A 410 3.47 -0.59 7.59
C ARG A 410 3.30 -0.77 9.09
N ALA A 411 2.45 0.08 9.64
CA ALA A 411 2.20 0.15 11.07
C ALA A 411 0.96 -0.65 11.50
N VAL A 412 0.35 -1.43 10.63
CA VAL A 412 -0.89 -2.16 10.92
C VAL A 412 -0.72 -3.65 10.81
N LYS A 413 -1.48 -4.38 11.62
CA LYS A 413 -1.69 -5.80 11.42
C LYS A 413 -2.39 -5.99 10.08
N SER A 414 -1.80 -6.78 9.22
CA SER A 414 -2.44 -7.24 8.00
C SER A 414 -2.97 -8.63 8.23
N ALA A 415 -4.26 -8.83 8.03
CA ALA A 415 -4.81 -10.16 7.98
C ALA A 415 -4.22 -10.87 6.77
N LEU A 416 -3.47 -11.91 7.00
CA LEU A 416 -2.87 -12.69 5.94
C LEU A 416 -3.76 -13.85 5.55
N VAL A 417 -4.41 -14.45 6.53
CA VAL A 417 -5.38 -15.52 6.34
C VAL A 417 -6.69 -15.11 6.98
N GLN A 418 -7.75 -15.18 6.23
CA GLN A 418 -9.10 -15.08 6.73
C GLN A 418 -9.80 -16.42 6.56
N ALA A 419 -10.07 -17.09 7.65
CA ALA A 419 -10.87 -18.28 7.68
C ALA A 419 -12.36 -17.94 7.87
N SER A 420 -13.22 -18.77 7.35
CA SER A 420 -14.64 -18.69 7.66
C SER A 420 -14.92 -19.20 9.08
N ASP A 421 -16.10 -18.92 9.62
CA ASP A 421 -16.53 -19.36 10.97
C ASP A 421 -16.43 -20.87 11.16
N SER A 422 -16.29 -21.65 10.09
CA SER A 422 -16.11 -23.08 10.16
C SER A 422 -14.82 -23.53 10.86
N PHE A 423 -13.83 -22.64 11.01
CA PHE A 423 -12.62 -23.01 11.71
C PHE A 423 -12.73 -22.96 13.22
N ASN A 424 -13.30 -21.90 13.73
CA ASN A 424 -13.20 -21.62 15.17
C ASN A 424 -14.52 -21.26 15.83
N ALA A 425 -15.61 -21.50 15.17
CA ALA A 425 -16.92 -21.09 15.65
C ALA A 425 -17.24 -21.65 17.05
N ALA A 426 -16.73 -22.82 17.36
CA ALA A 426 -17.12 -23.55 18.57
C ALA A 426 -16.57 -22.95 19.86
N PRO A 427 -15.27 -22.65 20.04
CA PRO A 427 -14.75 -22.33 21.35
C PRO A 427 -14.80 -20.86 21.73
N TYR A 428 -14.84 -19.94 20.76
CA TYR A 428 -14.56 -18.52 21.03
C TYR A 428 -15.67 -17.56 20.68
N ILE A 429 -16.82 -18.04 20.28
CA ILE A 429 -17.93 -17.15 20.09
C ILE A 429 -18.45 -16.72 21.44
N THR A 430 -18.00 -15.61 21.79
CA THR A 430 -18.43 -14.82 22.91
C THR A 430 -19.70 -14.10 22.55
N PRO A 431 -20.20 -13.27 23.33
CA PRO A 431 -21.59 -13.17 23.72
C PRO A 431 -22.56 -13.42 22.58
N PRO A 432 -23.76 -13.89 22.85
CA PRO A 432 -24.78 -14.16 21.84
C PRO A 432 -24.97 -12.94 20.92
N GLY A 433 -24.92 -13.20 19.60
CA GLY A 433 -25.15 -12.18 18.58
C GLY A 433 -23.90 -11.49 18.03
N LYS A 434 -22.72 -11.67 18.63
CA LYS A 434 -21.47 -11.19 18.05
C LYS A 434 -20.85 -12.25 17.17
N ARG A 435 -20.52 -11.88 15.95
CA ARG A 435 -19.82 -12.73 15.00
C ARG A 435 -18.34 -12.47 15.07
N ILE A 436 -17.58 -13.53 15.01
CA ILE A 436 -16.15 -13.52 15.10
C ILE A 436 -15.57 -13.97 13.77
N TRP A 437 -14.66 -13.19 13.25
CA TRP A 437 -13.87 -13.54 12.09
C TRP A 437 -12.48 -13.94 12.54
N THR A 438 -12.06 -15.11 12.11
CA THR A 438 -10.73 -15.61 12.40
C THR A 438 -9.72 -15.05 11.41
N PHE A 439 -8.67 -14.46 11.94
CA PHE A 439 -7.56 -13.93 11.16
C PHE A 439 -6.24 -14.43 11.72
N TYR A 440 -5.31 -14.66 10.82
CA TYR A 440 -3.92 -14.88 11.13
C TYR A 440 -3.11 -13.75 10.54
N ASP A 441 -2.16 -13.24 11.31
CA ASP A 441 -1.23 -12.23 10.84
C ASP A 441 -0.11 -12.86 10.00
N GLN A 442 0.88 -12.05 9.64
CA GLN A 442 1.96 -12.48 8.78
C GLN A 442 2.89 -13.50 9.43
N GLU A 443 2.97 -13.49 10.74
CA GLU A 443 3.72 -14.43 11.56
C GLU A 443 2.89 -15.65 11.92
N MET A 444 1.68 -15.79 11.34
CA MET A 444 0.69 -16.82 11.64
C MET A 444 0.24 -16.83 13.10
N ASN A 445 0.27 -15.68 13.75
CA ASN A 445 -0.37 -15.53 15.04
C ASN A 445 -1.86 -15.32 14.82
N PHE A 446 -2.65 -16.08 15.54
CA PHE A 446 -4.09 -15.92 15.56
C PHE A 446 -4.50 -14.60 16.24
N TRP A 447 -5.44 -13.92 15.65
CA TRP A 447 -6.18 -12.86 16.30
C TRP A 447 -7.63 -12.82 15.83
N ASN A 448 -8.47 -12.39 16.72
CA ASN A 448 -9.90 -12.36 16.52
C ASN A 448 -10.36 -10.92 16.36
N HIS A 449 -11.12 -10.68 15.30
CA HIS A 449 -11.71 -9.39 15.05
C HIS A 449 -13.23 -9.49 15.21
N TYR A 450 -13.71 -8.84 16.24
CA TYR A 450 -15.14 -8.64 16.39
C TYR A 450 -15.56 -7.60 15.35
N GLY A 451 -16.64 -7.87 14.67
CA GLY A 451 -17.22 -6.92 13.75
C GLY A 451 -17.70 -5.61 14.40
N GLU A 452 -17.29 -5.32 15.62
CA GLU A 452 -17.50 -4.01 16.26
C GLU A 452 -16.50 -3.00 15.71
N LEU A 453 -17.07 -1.94 15.18
CA LEU A 453 -16.32 -0.76 14.79
C LEU A 453 -16.17 0.11 16.02
N GLU A 454 -15.00 0.08 16.59
CA GLU A 454 -14.60 1.07 17.59
C GLU A 454 -14.07 2.30 16.90
N MET A 455 -14.36 3.45 17.44
CA MET A 455 -13.75 4.69 17.01
C MET A 455 -12.23 4.61 17.16
N PHE A 456 -11.52 5.10 16.15
CA PHE A 456 -10.09 5.27 16.25
C PHE A 456 -9.76 6.20 17.42
N THR A 457 -8.88 5.74 18.30
CA THR A 457 -8.37 6.54 19.41
C THR A 457 -6.84 6.61 19.37
N PRO A 458 -6.22 7.60 20.00
CA PRO A 458 -4.75 7.63 20.13
C PRO A 458 -4.16 6.39 20.81
N LYS A 459 -4.95 5.68 21.62
CA LYS A 459 -4.55 4.42 22.26
C LYS A 459 -4.32 3.29 21.29
N ASP A 460 -4.95 3.35 20.11
CA ASP A 460 -4.86 2.34 19.08
C ASP A 460 -3.69 2.58 18.11
N GLN A 461 -2.77 3.49 18.46
CA GLN A 461 -1.61 3.75 17.63
C GLN A 461 -0.77 2.48 17.50
N PRO A 462 -0.41 2.09 16.28
CA PRO A 462 0.40 0.91 16.06
C PRO A 462 1.80 1.08 16.67
N THR A 463 2.29 0.05 17.30
CA THR A 463 3.62 0.02 17.91
C THR A 463 4.65 -0.72 17.05
N ASN A 464 4.19 -1.63 16.23
CA ASN A 464 5.03 -2.48 15.39
C ASN A 464 4.93 -2.07 13.92
N PHE A 465 6.07 -2.08 13.24
CA PHE A 465 6.17 -1.80 11.83
C PHE A 465 6.69 -3.03 11.10
N THR A 466 6.00 -3.45 10.06
CA THR A 466 6.40 -4.60 9.23
C THR A 466 6.52 -4.19 7.77
N SER A 467 7.46 -4.79 7.05
CA SER A 467 7.56 -4.58 5.61
C SER A 467 6.41 -5.28 4.90
N PRO A 468 5.75 -4.67 3.93
CA PRO A 468 4.67 -5.30 3.18
C PRO A 468 5.17 -6.40 2.24
N THR A 469 4.30 -7.34 1.90
CA THR A 469 4.52 -8.25 0.77
C THR A 469 4.54 -7.44 -0.52
N LEU A 470 5.47 -7.79 -1.43
CA LEU A 470 5.52 -7.20 -2.75
C LEU A 470 4.97 -8.17 -3.79
N ALA A 471 4.14 -7.68 -4.72
CA ALA A 471 3.60 -8.48 -5.80
C ALA A 471 3.59 -7.72 -7.12
N LEU A 472 3.66 -8.48 -8.21
CA LEU A 472 3.61 -7.95 -9.57
C LEU A 472 2.15 -7.79 -10.00
N TYR A 473 1.74 -6.57 -10.31
CA TYR A 473 0.42 -6.26 -10.83
C TYR A 473 0.53 -5.28 -12.02
N LYS A 474 -0.13 -5.60 -13.12
CA LYS A 474 -0.05 -4.80 -14.38
C LYS A 474 1.39 -4.44 -14.77
N GLY A 475 2.32 -5.37 -14.61
CA GLY A 475 3.74 -5.20 -15.00
C GLY A 475 4.58 -4.36 -14.05
N ARG A 476 4.03 -3.91 -12.91
CA ARG A 476 4.74 -3.14 -11.88
C ARG A 476 4.65 -3.83 -10.52
N VAL A 477 5.68 -3.64 -9.71
CA VAL A 477 5.71 -4.13 -8.34
C VAL A 477 4.98 -3.15 -7.43
N PHE A 478 4.12 -3.68 -6.57
CA PHE A 478 3.39 -2.92 -5.55
C PHE A 478 3.50 -3.58 -4.18
N PRO A 479 3.51 -2.80 -3.10
CA PRO A 479 3.26 -3.32 -1.77
C PRO A 479 1.78 -3.67 -1.65
N VAL A 480 1.50 -4.89 -1.20
CA VAL A 480 0.14 -5.43 -1.17
C VAL A 480 -0.19 -6.11 0.15
N ASN A 481 -1.47 -6.07 0.52
CA ASN A 481 -2.06 -7.04 1.42
C ASN A 481 -2.63 -8.18 0.57
N ARG A 482 -2.05 -9.36 0.70
CA ARG A 482 -2.39 -10.56 -0.05
C ARG A 482 -3.00 -11.56 0.91
N VAL A 483 -4.29 -11.78 0.79
CA VAL A 483 -5.07 -12.55 1.77
C VAL A 483 -5.31 -13.97 1.27
N HIS A 484 -5.12 -14.94 2.15
CA HIS A 484 -5.57 -16.31 1.98
C HIS A 484 -7.00 -16.46 2.51
N SER A 485 -7.73 -17.42 2.02
CA SER A 485 -9.06 -17.73 2.52
C SER A 485 -9.31 -19.23 2.61
N ALA A 486 -10.17 -19.63 3.54
CA ALA A 486 -10.62 -21.00 3.67
C ALA A 486 -12.12 -20.99 3.99
N TRP A 487 -12.89 -21.85 3.31
CA TRP A 487 -14.34 -21.89 3.45
C TRP A 487 -14.93 -23.19 2.87
N VAL A 488 -16.11 -23.56 3.32
CA VAL A 488 -16.86 -24.70 2.80
C VAL A 488 -17.84 -24.24 1.74
N GLY A 489 -17.96 -25.01 0.68
CA GLY A 489 -18.88 -24.74 -0.40
C GLY A 489 -19.33 -26.00 -1.13
N PHE A 490 -19.86 -25.81 -2.31
CA PHE A 490 -20.24 -26.91 -3.19
C PHE A 490 -20.02 -26.55 -4.66
N GLU A 491 -19.72 -27.56 -5.44
CA GLU A 491 -19.81 -27.55 -6.90
C GLU A 491 -21.18 -28.09 -7.31
N GLU A 492 -21.80 -27.47 -8.29
CA GLU A 492 -23.12 -27.88 -8.78
C GLU A 492 -23.02 -28.41 -10.19
N GLU A 493 -23.55 -29.60 -10.43
CA GLU A 493 -23.51 -30.26 -11.72
C GLU A 493 -24.09 -29.39 -12.84
N GLY A 494 -23.39 -29.29 -13.96
CA GLY A 494 -23.80 -28.49 -15.11
C GLY A 494 -23.65 -26.97 -14.91
N LYS A 495 -23.11 -26.48 -13.76
CA LYS A 495 -22.88 -25.06 -13.52
C LYS A 495 -21.40 -24.80 -13.24
N PRO A 496 -20.78 -23.82 -13.90
CA PRO A 496 -19.39 -23.51 -13.67
C PRO A 496 -19.18 -22.81 -12.32
N GLY A 497 -18.00 -23.01 -11.74
CA GLY A 497 -17.57 -22.34 -10.52
C GLY A 497 -18.09 -23.00 -9.23
N LEU A 498 -17.60 -22.49 -8.11
CA LEU A 498 -17.94 -22.95 -6.77
C LEU A 498 -18.97 -22.02 -6.14
N ASN A 499 -19.70 -22.52 -5.17
CA ASN A 499 -20.65 -21.75 -4.36
C ASN A 499 -20.30 -21.92 -2.90
N GLN A 500 -20.18 -20.81 -2.17
CA GLN A 500 -19.98 -20.85 -0.72
C GLN A 500 -21.28 -21.22 -0.01
N LEU A 501 -21.20 -22.07 0.99
CA LEU A 501 -22.31 -22.34 1.89
C LEU A 501 -22.55 -21.20 2.87
N PHE A 502 -23.69 -21.19 3.48
CA PHE A 502 -24.10 -20.14 4.39
C PHE A 502 -23.36 -20.27 5.73
N MET A 503 -22.66 -19.22 6.15
CA MET A 503 -21.78 -19.30 7.33
C MET A 503 -22.55 -19.63 8.62
N LYS A 504 -23.78 -19.16 8.77
CA LYS A 504 -24.59 -19.47 9.97
C LYS A 504 -24.84 -20.98 10.15
N ASP A 505 -24.84 -21.74 9.05
CA ASP A 505 -25.07 -23.18 9.12
C ASP A 505 -23.85 -23.86 9.77
N PHE A 506 -22.64 -23.42 9.45
CA PHE A 506 -21.43 -23.92 10.10
C PHE A 506 -21.37 -23.53 11.57
N PHE A 507 -21.70 -22.27 11.85
CA PHE A 507 -21.80 -21.83 13.23
C PHE A 507 -22.80 -22.68 14.01
N GLY A 508 -23.98 -22.92 13.46
CA GLY A 508 -24.99 -23.77 14.05
C GLY A 508 -24.53 -25.20 14.29
N MET A 509 -23.83 -25.78 13.31
CA MET A 509 -23.26 -27.11 13.38
C MET A 509 -22.19 -27.22 14.50
N TRP A 510 -21.21 -26.33 14.53
CA TRP A 510 -20.18 -26.28 15.56
C TRP A 510 -20.75 -26.01 16.95
N LYS A 511 -21.71 -25.09 17.04
CA LYS A 511 -22.38 -24.80 18.30
C LYS A 511 -23.09 -26.04 18.83
N GLN A 512 -23.84 -26.76 18.01
CA GLN A 512 -24.52 -27.98 18.41
C GLN A 512 -23.54 -29.09 18.82
N HIS A 513 -22.43 -29.26 18.10
CA HIS A 513 -21.38 -30.19 18.50
C HIS A 513 -20.86 -29.90 19.88
N ARG A 514 -20.48 -28.66 20.16
CA ARG A 514 -19.98 -28.23 21.46
C ARG A 514 -21.04 -28.37 22.56
N ASP A 515 -22.22 -27.82 22.34
CA ASP A 515 -23.28 -27.77 23.36
C ASP A 515 -23.76 -29.17 23.72
N SER A 516 -23.63 -30.14 22.83
CA SER A 516 -23.98 -31.54 23.06
C SER A 516 -22.86 -32.38 23.67
N GLY A 517 -21.73 -31.78 24.02
CA GLY A 517 -20.53 -32.51 24.44
C GLY A 517 -19.96 -33.45 23.38
N GLY A 518 -20.10 -33.10 22.09
CA GLY A 518 -19.54 -33.88 20.96
C GLY A 518 -20.49 -34.96 20.40
N THR A 519 -21.68 -35.12 20.95
CA THR A 519 -22.64 -36.16 20.47
C THR A 519 -23.31 -35.75 19.15
N ALA A 520 -23.62 -34.47 18.97
CA ALA A 520 -24.02 -33.97 17.68
C ALA A 520 -22.81 -33.79 16.79
N TYR A 521 -22.89 -34.26 15.55
CA TYR A 521 -21.79 -34.22 14.57
C TYR A 521 -20.46 -34.76 15.14
N PRO A 522 -20.44 -36.04 15.56
CA PRO A 522 -19.27 -36.65 16.23
C PRO A 522 -17.99 -36.62 15.37
N GLN A 523 -18.13 -36.50 14.05
CA GLN A 523 -17.01 -36.38 13.11
C GLN A 523 -16.12 -35.18 13.44
N LEU A 524 -16.69 -34.08 13.92
CA LEU A 524 -15.95 -32.86 14.26
C LEU A 524 -14.96 -33.05 15.42
N ALA A 525 -15.05 -34.15 16.18
CA ALA A 525 -14.06 -34.49 17.19
C ALA A 525 -12.66 -34.77 16.59
N ALA A 526 -12.57 -35.03 15.29
CA ALA A 526 -11.31 -35.18 14.57
C ALA A 526 -10.58 -33.85 14.34
N VAL A 527 -11.30 -32.74 14.27
CA VAL A 527 -10.71 -31.40 14.06
C VAL A 527 -10.04 -30.95 15.37
N LYS A 528 -8.78 -30.54 15.28
CA LYS A 528 -7.95 -30.22 16.44
C LYS A 528 -7.45 -28.77 16.40
N ASP A 529 -7.04 -28.31 17.56
CA ASP A 529 -6.19 -27.16 17.75
C ASP A 529 -4.73 -27.66 17.79
N ASP A 530 -4.08 -27.64 16.62
CA ASP A 530 -2.76 -28.28 16.47
C ASP A 530 -1.62 -27.44 17.04
N ASN A 531 -1.80 -26.13 17.11
CA ASN A 531 -0.78 -25.19 17.51
C ASN A 531 -0.97 -24.68 18.95
N GLY A 532 -2.08 -25.02 19.59
CA GLY A 532 -2.40 -24.63 20.96
C GLY A 532 -2.77 -23.16 21.13
N ASP A 533 -3.18 -22.48 20.03
CA ASP A 533 -3.58 -21.07 20.07
C ASP A 533 -5.05 -20.89 20.52
N GLY A 534 -5.71 -21.99 20.76
CA GLY A 534 -7.09 -22.04 21.19
C GLY A 534 -8.12 -22.02 20.04
N THR A 535 -7.68 -22.15 18.82
CA THR A 535 -8.51 -22.17 17.60
C THR A 535 -8.43 -23.55 16.96
N PHE A 536 -9.55 -24.04 16.44
CA PHE A 536 -9.58 -25.30 15.71
C PHE A 536 -9.38 -25.02 14.21
N GLU A 537 -8.36 -25.59 13.60
CA GLU A 537 -8.04 -25.47 12.20
C GLU A 537 -8.47 -26.72 11.42
N VAL A 538 -8.98 -26.53 10.21
CA VAL A 538 -9.14 -27.62 9.24
C VAL A 538 -7.94 -27.57 8.31
N ASN A 539 -6.88 -28.27 8.68
CA ASN A 539 -5.58 -28.18 8.04
C ASN A 539 -4.93 -29.53 7.74
N ARG A 540 -5.57 -30.66 8.14
CA ARG A 540 -5.10 -32.02 7.91
C ARG A 540 -6.11 -32.84 7.09
N PRO A 541 -5.65 -33.90 6.41
CA PRO A 541 -6.53 -34.73 5.57
C PRO A 541 -7.75 -35.26 6.31
N GLU A 542 -7.58 -35.83 7.47
CA GLU A 542 -8.66 -36.38 8.28
C GLU A 542 -9.67 -35.35 8.77
N GLU A 543 -9.22 -34.13 8.99
CA GLU A 543 -10.04 -33.00 9.39
C GLU A 543 -10.91 -32.48 8.24
N ILE A 544 -10.35 -32.49 7.02
CA ILE A 544 -11.11 -32.18 5.79
C ILE A 544 -12.25 -33.17 5.62
N ASP A 545 -11.98 -34.46 5.71
CA ASP A 545 -12.99 -35.51 5.58
C ASP A 545 -14.05 -35.39 6.69
N ALA A 546 -13.64 -35.13 7.91
CA ALA A 546 -14.51 -34.94 9.06
C ALA A 546 -15.45 -33.72 8.90
N LEU A 547 -14.90 -32.59 8.47
CA LEU A 547 -15.68 -31.36 8.23
C LEU A 547 -16.70 -31.57 7.11
N LEU A 548 -16.31 -32.17 5.99
CA LEU A 548 -17.20 -32.43 4.86
C LEU A 548 -18.31 -33.43 5.24
N ALA A 549 -17.98 -34.45 6.04
CA ALA A 549 -18.98 -35.42 6.53
C ALA A 549 -19.99 -34.76 7.49
N ALA A 550 -19.51 -34.00 8.45
CA ALA A 550 -20.38 -33.26 9.37
C ALA A 550 -21.26 -32.22 8.63
N THR A 551 -20.69 -31.52 7.65
CA THR A 551 -21.42 -30.58 6.80
C THR A 551 -22.53 -31.28 6.03
N LYS A 552 -22.26 -32.43 5.43
CA LYS A 552 -23.25 -33.21 4.69
C LYS A 552 -24.42 -33.63 5.59
N GLU A 553 -24.10 -34.11 6.80
CA GLU A 553 -25.08 -34.45 7.81
C GLU A 553 -25.96 -33.24 8.20
N HIS A 554 -25.32 -32.11 8.47
CA HIS A 554 -26.03 -30.88 8.84
C HIS A 554 -26.98 -30.40 7.74
N LEU A 555 -26.51 -30.36 6.50
CA LEU A 555 -27.29 -29.93 5.35
C LEU A 555 -28.47 -30.89 5.09
N THR A 556 -28.28 -32.19 5.34
CA THR A 556 -29.36 -33.18 5.25
C THR A 556 -30.44 -32.92 6.33
N LYS A 557 -30.00 -32.67 7.57
CA LYS A 557 -30.91 -32.35 8.68
C LYS A 557 -31.68 -31.04 8.46
N THR A 558 -31.09 -30.08 7.80
CA THR A 558 -31.73 -28.79 7.49
C THR A 558 -32.47 -28.78 6.15
N ALA A 559 -32.67 -29.93 5.53
CA ALA A 559 -33.34 -30.09 4.25
C ALA A 559 -32.76 -29.26 3.09
N PHE A 560 -31.42 -29.00 3.13
CA PHE A 560 -30.74 -28.34 2.03
C PHE A 560 -30.73 -29.25 0.80
N PRO A 561 -31.04 -28.74 -0.41
CA PRO A 561 -31.10 -29.55 -1.61
C PRO A 561 -29.70 -29.97 -2.06
N LEU A 562 -29.28 -31.20 -1.72
CA LEU A 562 -27.98 -31.76 -2.04
C LEU A 562 -27.90 -32.42 -3.42
N ALA A 563 -29.06 -32.72 -4.07
CA ALA A 563 -29.09 -33.33 -5.38
C ALA A 563 -28.28 -32.55 -6.43
N GLY A 564 -27.38 -33.21 -7.15
CA GLY A 564 -26.51 -32.56 -8.12
C GLY A 564 -25.44 -31.61 -7.51
N LYS A 565 -25.25 -31.61 -6.19
CA LYS A 565 -24.24 -30.79 -5.50
C LYS A 565 -23.19 -31.65 -4.82
N ARG A 566 -21.93 -31.31 -5.05
CA ARG A 566 -20.79 -31.96 -4.42
C ARG A 566 -20.11 -30.98 -3.46
N LEU A 567 -20.03 -31.34 -2.19
CA LEU A 567 -19.40 -30.51 -1.17
C LEU A 567 -17.89 -30.40 -1.39
N VAL A 568 -17.33 -29.24 -1.08
CA VAL A 568 -15.92 -28.95 -1.18
C VAL A 568 -15.44 -28.13 0.01
N TRP A 569 -14.21 -28.38 0.45
CA TRP A 569 -13.43 -27.50 1.27
C TRP A 569 -12.48 -26.69 0.37
N VAL A 570 -12.60 -25.37 0.37
CA VAL A 570 -11.72 -24.50 -0.40
C VAL A 570 -10.69 -23.91 0.55
N SER A 571 -9.43 -24.16 0.28
CA SER A 571 -8.32 -23.61 1.03
C SER A 571 -7.17 -23.30 0.07
N ASP A 572 -6.59 -22.13 0.20
CA ASP A 572 -5.54 -21.61 -0.69
C ASP A 572 -5.94 -21.69 -2.16
N ASP A 573 -5.18 -22.39 -2.98
CA ASP A 573 -5.44 -22.55 -4.42
C ASP A 573 -6.17 -23.86 -4.77
N ARG A 574 -6.78 -24.53 -3.79
CA ARG A 574 -7.41 -25.85 -3.99
C ARG A 574 -8.84 -25.92 -3.48
N ALA A 575 -9.64 -26.67 -4.22
CA ALA A 575 -10.91 -27.20 -3.77
C ALA A 575 -10.73 -28.70 -3.44
N TRP A 576 -10.94 -29.07 -2.20
CA TRP A 576 -10.84 -30.43 -1.69
C TRP A 576 -12.22 -31.07 -1.64
N TYR A 577 -12.40 -32.18 -2.33
CA TYR A 577 -13.62 -32.98 -2.27
C TYR A 577 -13.51 -34.10 -1.22
N SER A 578 -12.30 -34.46 -0.87
CA SER A 578 -11.90 -35.33 0.23
C SER A 578 -10.42 -35.14 0.49
N SER A 579 -9.88 -35.75 1.54
CA SER A 579 -8.46 -35.83 1.81
C SER A 579 -7.61 -36.38 0.64
N LYS A 580 -8.23 -37.16 -0.26
CA LYS A 580 -7.56 -37.87 -1.37
C LYS A 580 -7.84 -37.22 -2.73
N GLU A 581 -8.78 -36.34 -2.82
CA GLU A 581 -9.19 -35.74 -4.07
C GLU A 581 -9.29 -34.22 -3.97
N SER A 582 -8.54 -33.54 -4.80
CA SER A 582 -8.56 -32.08 -4.88
C SER A 582 -8.41 -31.58 -6.31
N LYS A 583 -8.86 -30.35 -6.55
CA LYS A 583 -8.71 -29.65 -7.82
C LYS A 583 -7.98 -28.35 -7.57
N VAL A 584 -6.94 -28.08 -8.36
CA VAL A 584 -6.25 -26.78 -8.33
C VAL A 584 -7.13 -25.72 -8.98
N LEU A 585 -7.27 -24.60 -8.31
CA LEU A 585 -8.05 -23.47 -8.77
C LEU A 585 -7.12 -22.44 -9.45
N ALA A 586 -7.55 -21.92 -10.58
CA ALA A 586 -6.79 -20.90 -11.29
C ALA A 586 -6.73 -19.60 -10.46
N ARG A 587 -5.53 -19.02 -10.34
CA ARG A 587 -5.29 -17.73 -9.68
C ARG A 587 -4.36 -16.86 -10.50
N GLN A 588 -4.45 -15.55 -10.27
CA GLN A 588 -3.51 -14.60 -10.84
C GLN A 588 -2.18 -14.62 -10.04
N PRO A 589 -1.06 -14.23 -10.65
CA PRO A 589 0.25 -14.25 -9.97
C PRO A 589 0.30 -13.45 -8.66
N HIS A 590 -0.49 -12.39 -8.55
CA HIS A 590 -0.58 -11.56 -7.36
C HIS A 590 -1.53 -12.10 -6.28
N GLU A 591 -2.34 -13.10 -6.57
CA GLU A 591 -3.30 -13.69 -5.62
C GLU A 591 -2.66 -14.76 -4.75
N ALA A 592 -3.09 -14.84 -3.51
CA ALA A 592 -2.82 -15.99 -2.63
C ALA A 592 -3.80 -17.11 -2.92
N THR A 593 -5.06 -16.74 -3.03
CA THR A 593 -6.16 -17.64 -3.36
C THR A 593 -7.08 -16.95 -4.36
N PRO A 594 -7.74 -17.69 -5.25
CA PRO A 594 -8.65 -17.11 -6.24
C PRO A 594 -9.92 -16.49 -5.65
N TYR A 595 -10.19 -16.70 -4.36
CA TYR A 595 -11.40 -16.25 -3.68
C TYR A 595 -11.13 -15.26 -2.53
N ALA A 596 -9.93 -14.74 -2.45
CA ALA A 596 -9.62 -13.67 -1.49
C ALA A 596 -9.08 -12.43 -2.19
N SER A 597 -9.10 -11.34 -1.47
CA SER A 597 -8.77 -10.04 -2.01
C SER A 597 -7.25 -9.78 -1.96
N VAL A 598 -6.80 -9.00 -2.93
CA VAL A 598 -5.47 -8.40 -2.93
C VAL A 598 -5.65 -6.89 -2.98
N TYR A 599 -5.07 -6.18 -2.02
CA TYR A 599 -5.16 -4.73 -1.92
C TYR A 599 -3.79 -4.11 -2.03
N LYS A 600 -3.64 -3.12 -2.90
CA LYS A 600 -2.44 -2.27 -2.95
C LYS A 600 -2.42 -1.35 -1.73
N PHE A 601 -1.25 -1.18 -1.16
CA PHE A 601 -1.04 -0.16 -0.14
C PHE A 601 -0.67 1.17 -0.79
N SER A 602 -1.35 2.23 -0.35
CA SER A 602 -1.14 3.59 -0.85
C SER A 602 -1.07 4.62 0.28
N HIS A 603 -1.21 4.16 1.52
CA HIS A 603 -1.06 4.94 2.74
C HIS A 603 0.13 4.41 3.55
N ASP A 604 0.50 5.10 4.63
CA ASP A 604 1.72 4.88 5.41
C ASP A 604 2.99 5.27 4.62
N VAL A 605 2.89 6.35 3.86
CA VAL A 605 4.02 6.87 3.07
C VAL A 605 5.08 7.43 4.00
N ALA A 606 6.26 6.82 3.96
CA ALA A 606 7.39 7.21 4.78
C ALA A 606 8.07 8.50 4.26
N PRO A 607 8.80 9.23 5.12
CA PRO A 607 9.68 10.30 4.68
C PRO A 607 10.68 9.80 3.63
N ALA A 608 11.02 10.63 2.64
CA ALA A 608 11.91 10.24 1.54
C ALA A 608 13.26 9.64 2.03
N ARG A 609 13.78 10.10 3.17
CA ARG A 609 14.99 9.56 3.79
C ARG A 609 14.85 8.12 4.31
N ALA A 610 13.64 7.63 4.47
CA ALA A 610 13.33 6.27 4.94
C ALA A 610 12.76 5.40 3.81
N ALA A 611 12.69 5.90 2.58
CA ALA A 611 12.29 5.11 1.43
C ALA A 611 13.33 4.02 1.11
N LEU A 612 12.90 2.89 0.55
CA LEU A 612 13.82 1.88 0.06
C LEU A 612 14.75 2.48 -1.00
N GLY A 613 16.05 2.26 -0.85
CA GLY A 613 17.09 2.86 -1.67
C GLY A 613 17.64 4.19 -1.12
N ALA A 614 17.04 4.76 -0.07
CA ALA A 614 17.54 5.98 0.55
C ALA A 614 18.89 5.80 1.25
N SER A 615 19.17 4.61 1.78
CA SER A 615 20.48 4.25 2.35
C SER A 615 21.44 3.68 1.31
N GLY A 616 20.96 3.42 0.11
CA GLY A 616 21.74 2.88 -1.02
C GLY A 616 21.07 1.68 -1.67
N CYS A 617 21.72 1.18 -2.72
CA CYS A 617 21.18 0.07 -3.51
C CYS A 617 21.04 -1.23 -2.70
N THR A 618 21.82 -1.38 -1.64
CA THR A 618 21.77 -2.56 -0.73
C THR A 618 20.50 -2.64 0.10
N ASP A 619 19.68 -1.58 0.19
CA ASP A 619 18.36 -1.69 0.81
C ASP A 619 17.50 -2.76 0.12
N CYS A 620 17.72 -2.97 -1.19
CA CYS A 620 17.03 -3.98 -1.98
C CYS A 620 17.97 -5.06 -2.53
N HIS A 621 19.22 -4.74 -2.85
CA HIS A 621 20.18 -5.62 -3.50
C HIS A 621 21.25 -6.14 -2.53
N ALA A 622 20.88 -6.45 -1.31
CA ALA A 622 21.69 -7.23 -0.38
C ALA A 622 21.25 -8.70 -0.36
N ALA A 623 22.13 -9.58 0.12
CA ALA A 623 21.89 -11.02 0.17
C ALA A 623 20.70 -11.40 1.08
N ASP A 624 20.43 -10.58 2.09
CA ASP A 624 19.36 -10.73 3.08
C ASP A 624 18.26 -9.68 2.96
N SER A 625 18.21 -8.96 1.83
CA SER A 625 17.26 -7.87 1.63
C SER A 625 15.81 -8.34 1.73
N PRO A 626 14.98 -7.68 2.56
CA PRO A 626 13.55 -7.97 2.65
C PRO A 626 12.80 -7.81 1.32
N PHE A 627 13.33 -7.04 0.40
CA PHE A 627 12.72 -6.88 -0.93
C PHE A 627 12.63 -8.21 -1.69
N PHE A 628 13.70 -9.00 -1.68
CA PHE A 628 13.77 -10.28 -2.38
C PHE A 628 13.57 -11.48 -1.47
N ASP A 629 14.10 -11.45 -0.26
CA ASP A 629 14.25 -12.66 0.56
C ASP A 629 13.30 -12.73 1.75
N ARG A 630 12.45 -11.71 1.93
CA ARG A 630 11.40 -11.80 2.93
C ARG A 630 10.54 -13.05 2.74
N PRO A 631 10.32 -13.86 3.79
CA PRO A 631 9.39 -14.97 3.71
C PRO A 631 7.96 -14.47 3.52
N VAL A 632 7.27 -15.02 2.55
CA VAL A 632 5.87 -14.75 2.24
C VAL A 632 5.10 -16.05 2.34
N LEU A 633 3.93 -16.03 2.93
CA LEU A 633 3.06 -17.18 3.05
C LEU A 633 2.65 -17.68 1.67
N LEU A 634 2.98 -18.91 1.34
CA LEU A 634 2.59 -19.57 0.09
C LEU A 634 1.31 -20.37 0.28
N THR A 635 1.25 -21.15 1.34
CA THR A 635 0.10 -21.99 1.73
C THR A 635 -0.09 -21.80 3.24
N ALA A 636 -1.32 -21.51 3.65
CA ALA A 636 -1.63 -21.26 5.05
C ALA A 636 -1.60 -22.56 5.87
N PHE A 637 -2.19 -23.60 5.32
CA PHE A 637 -2.32 -24.91 5.96
C PHE A 637 -2.00 -26.00 4.95
N SER A 638 -0.79 -26.51 5.01
CA SER A 638 -0.38 -27.60 4.13
C SER A 638 -1.10 -28.91 4.55
N PRO A 639 -1.80 -29.59 3.67
CA PRO A 639 -2.51 -30.82 4.00
C PRO A 639 -1.61 -31.98 4.45
N GLU A 640 -0.33 -31.92 4.15
CA GLU A 640 0.62 -32.98 4.54
C GLU A 640 0.91 -33.01 6.02
N ASP A 641 0.98 -31.84 6.65
CA ASP A 641 1.39 -31.72 8.06
C ASP A 641 0.69 -30.58 8.84
N GLY A 642 -0.30 -29.92 8.21
CA GLY A 642 -1.03 -28.81 8.81
C GLY A 642 -0.24 -27.49 8.97
N LYS A 643 1.00 -27.44 8.51
CA LYS A 643 1.90 -26.33 8.75
C LYS A 643 1.89 -25.30 7.62
N PRO A 644 2.13 -24.02 7.91
CA PRO A 644 2.28 -23.00 6.88
C PRO A 644 3.55 -23.26 6.03
N ARG A 645 3.43 -22.99 4.74
CA ARG A 645 4.57 -23.02 3.79
C ARG A 645 4.91 -21.61 3.38
N TRP A 646 6.18 -21.33 3.37
CA TRP A 646 6.73 -20.03 3.05
C TRP A 646 7.59 -20.07 1.80
N THR A 647 7.63 -18.96 1.09
CA THR A 647 8.52 -18.76 -0.06
C THR A 647 9.14 -17.37 0.03
N PRO A 648 10.37 -17.17 -0.47
CA PRO A 648 10.92 -15.82 -0.50
C PRO A 648 10.15 -14.94 -1.49
N ASN A 649 10.03 -13.65 -1.17
CA ASN A 649 9.25 -12.69 -1.97
C ASN A 649 9.70 -12.63 -3.44
N ARG A 650 10.99 -12.87 -3.73
CA ARG A 650 11.51 -12.95 -5.11
C ARG A 650 10.76 -13.96 -5.98
N THR A 651 10.26 -15.05 -5.40
CA THR A 651 9.47 -16.05 -6.13
C THR A 651 8.17 -15.45 -6.66
N LEU A 652 7.47 -14.66 -5.84
CA LEU A 652 6.25 -13.95 -6.26
C LEU A 652 6.53 -12.88 -7.32
N LEU A 653 7.72 -12.30 -7.27
CA LEU A 653 8.15 -11.29 -8.23
C LEU A 653 8.69 -11.90 -9.53
N GLY A 654 8.81 -13.24 -9.61
CA GLY A 654 9.33 -13.95 -10.77
C GLY A 654 10.84 -13.81 -10.97
N TYR A 655 11.61 -13.54 -9.88
CA TYR A 655 13.06 -13.48 -9.92
C TYR A 655 13.68 -14.82 -9.51
N SER A 656 14.66 -15.27 -10.30
CA SER A 656 15.44 -16.46 -9.94
C SER A 656 16.40 -16.17 -8.78
N PRO A 657 16.76 -17.19 -7.96
CA PRO A 657 17.76 -17.02 -6.91
C PRO A 657 19.09 -16.45 -7.45
N LEU A 658 19.52 -16.93 -8.61
CA LEU A 658 20.74 -16.48 -9.26
C LEU A 658 20.70 -14.97 -9.62
N ALA A 659 19.57 -14.47 -10.13
CA ALA A 659 19.42 -13.06 -10.46
C ALA A 659 19.49 -12.16 -9.20
N ALA A 660 18.88 -12.59 -8.10
CA ALA A 660 18.95 -11.89 -6.82
C ALA A 660 20.39 -11.90 -6.27
N SER A 661 21.06 -13.08 -6.27
CA SER A 661 22.44 -13.21 -5.78
C SER A 661 23.44 -12.38 -6.60
N LEU A 662 23.26 -12.26 -7.89
CA LEU A 662 24.11 -11.40 -8.73
C LEU A 662 23.90 -9.92 -8.44
N GLY A 663 22.65 -9.52 -8.16
CA GLY A 663 22.37 -8.16 -7.71
C GLY A 663 23.06 -7.85 -6.39
N ALA A 664 22.97 -8.76 -5.41
CA ALA A 664 23.64 -8.63 -4.12
C ALA A 664 25.17 -8.60 -4.28
N PHE A 665 25.74 -9.52 -5.03
CA PHE A 665 27.18 -9.54 -5.34
C PHE A 665 27.66 -8.23 -5.95
N ARG A 666 26.89 -7.69 -6.88
CA ARG A 666 27.21 -6.41 -7.52
C ARG A 666 27.30 -5.29 -6.50
N GLU A 667 26.31 -5.17 -5.62
CA GLU A 667 26.21 -4.06 -4.68
C GLU A 667 27.13 -4.24 -3.46
N GLU A 668 27.21 -5.43 -2.91
CA GLU A 668 27.94 -5.69 -1.67
C GLU A 668 29.43 -5.93 -1.89
N SER A 669 29.82 -6.47 -3.04
CA SER A 669 31.21 -6.84 -3.29
C SER A 669 31.84 -6.02 -4.42
N LEU A 670 31.19 -5.95 -5.57
CA LEU A 670 31.80 -5.39 -6.77
C LEU A 670 31.94 -3.87 -6.71
N LYS A 671 30.90 -3.15 -6.29
CA LYS A 671 30.95 -1.69 -6.17
C LYS A 671 31.92 -1.19 -5.09
N PRO A 672 32.00 -1.75 -3.88
CA PRO A 672 33.01 -1.37 -2.90
C PRO A 672 34.44 -1.54 -3.45
N VAL A 673 34.73 -2.66 -4.16
CA VAL A 673 36.03 -2.85 -4.83
C VAL A 673 36.26 -1.79 -5.88
N LEU A 674 35.27 -1.48 -6.70
CA LEU A 674 35.35 -0.42 -7.72
C LEU A 674 35.65 0.94 -7.09
N TYR A 675 34.95 1.30 -6.01
CA TYR A 675 35.20 2.57 -5.30
C TYR A 675 36.62 2.63 -4.68
N GLY A 676 37.09 1.52 -4.12
CA GLY A 676 38.45 1.40 -3.64
C GLY A 676 39.50 1.59 -4.76
N LEU A 677 39.29 0.95 -5.91
CA LEU A 677 40.13 1.12 -7.08
C LEU A 677 40.13 2.57 -7.61
N LEU A 678 38.98 3.24 -7.56
CA LEU A 678 38.84 4.64 -7.94
C LEU A 678 39.65 5.56 -7.04
N ALA A 679 39.56 5.37 -5.72
CA ALA A 679 40.36 6.15 -4.77
C ALA A 679 41.84 5.94 -5.03
N LEU A 680 42.25 4.71 -5.31
CA LEU A 680 43.62 4.37 -5.66
C LEU A 680 44.03 5.01 -7.00
N LEU A 681 43.20 4.96 -8.02
CA LEU A 681 43.45 5.59 -9.32
C LEU A 681 43.62 7.10 -9.17
N ALA A 682 42.71 7.77 -8.45
CA ALA A 682 42.83 9.21 -8.20
C ALA A 682 44.14 9.55 -7.48
N GLY A 683 44.49 8.78 -6.45
CA GLY A 683 45.76 8.92 -5.75
C GLY A 683 46.96 8.72 -6.66
N LEU A 684 46.96 7.68 -7.51
CA LEU A 684 48.07 7.41 -8.45
C LEU A 684 48.23 8.52 -9.48
N VAL A 685 47.11 9.07 -9.99
CA VAL A 685 47.17 10.21 -10.93
C VAL A 685 47.82 11.44 -10.27
N VAL A 686 47.43 11.73 -9.02
CA VAL A 686 48.01 12.85 -8.25
C VAL A 686 49.47 12.59 -7.99
N ILE A 687 49.85 11.39 -7.53
CA ILE A 687 51.22 11.03 -7.23
C ILE A 687 52.12 11.16 -8.49
N LEU A 688 51.68 10.62 -9.61
CA LEU A 688 52.41 10.72 -10.88
C LEU A 688 52.48 12.16 -11.38
N GLY A 689 51.42 12.95 -11.20
CA GLY A 689 51.42 14.38 -11.52
C GLY A 689 52.46 15.16 -10.70
N LEU A 690 52.45 14.96 -9.37
CA LEU A 690 53.43 15.60 -8.47
C LEU A 690 54.84 15.15 -8.77
N ARG A 691 55.06 13.85 -9.02
CA ARG A 691 56.37 13.33 -9.46
C ARG A 691 56.83 14.01 -10.73
N GLY A 692 55.97 14.13 -11.75
CA GLY A 692 56.30 14.78 -13.00
C GLY A 692 56.65 16.27 -12.83
N LEU A 693 55.94 16.98 -11.97
CA LEU A 693 56.25 18.39 -11.63
C LEU A 693 57.59 18.52 -10.89
N ALA A 694 57.79 17.67 -9.86
CA ALA A 694 59.02 17.69 -9.06
C ALA A 694 60.28 17.42 -9.91
N VAL A 695 60.21 16.47 -10.83
CA VAL A 695 61.27 16.15 -11.76
C VAL A 695 61.46 17.26 -12.80
N ARG A 696 60.40 17.85 -13.33
CA ARG A 696 60.45 18.92 -14.31
C ARG A 696 61.08 20.21 -13.76
N HIS A 697 60.83 20.48 -12.48
CA HIS A 697 61.37 21.67 -11.79
C HIS A 697 62.67 21.38 -11.03
N GLU A 698 63.30 20.24 -11.26
CA GLU A 698 64.60 19.85 -10.65
C GLU A 698 64.62 19.87 -9.12
N VAL A 699 63.40 19.77 -8.46
CA VAL A 699 63.29 19.78 -7.01
C VAL A 699 63.90 18.51 -6.40
N VAL A 700 63.75 17.37 -7.08
CA VAL A 700 64.27 16.07 -6.65
C VAL A 700 64.80 15.27 -7.85
N SER A 701 65.76 14.38 -7.63
CA SER A 701 66.21 13.44 -8.65
C SER A 701 65.10 12.44 -8.98
N LEU A 702 65.12 11.87 -10.20
CA LEU A 702 64.16 10.89 -10.66
C LEU A 702 64.05 9.66 -9.74
N ARG A 703 65.20 9.21 -9.18
CA ARG A 703 65.22 8.08 -8.21
C ARG A 703 64.49 8.42 -6.91
N ALA A 704 64.79 9.62 -6.37
CA ALA A 704 64.13 10.09 -5.15
C ALA A 704 62.64 10.30 -5.38
N ALA A 705 62.22 10.91 -6.50
CA ALA A 705 60.82 11.06 -6.88
C ALA A 705 60.07 9.71 -7.02
N THR A 706 60.76 8.68 -7.54
CA THR A 706 60.20 7.34 -7.65
C THR A 706 60.01 6.70 -6.26
N GLY A 707 61.01 6.86 -5.37
CA GLY A 707 60.90 6.37 -3.98
C GLY A 707 59.78 7.03 -3.20
N LEU A 708 59.66 8.39 -3.32
CA LEU A 708 58.56 9.15 -2.69
C LEU A 708 57.18 8.73 -3.22
N ALA A 709 57.10 8.48 -4.54
CA ALA A 709 55.84 7.99 -5.14
C ALA A 709 55.42 6.63 -4.58
N TRP A 710 56.34 5.69 -4.40
CA TRP A 710 56.05 4.40 -3.78
C TRP A 710 55.67 4.52 -2.30
N LEU A 711 56.33 5.40 -1.54
CA LEU A 711 55.92 5.68 -0.16
C LEU A 711 54.49 6.26 -0.08
N ALA A 712 54.16 7.16 -0.98
CA ALA A 712 52.81 7.72 -1.06
C ALA A 712 51.76 6.65 -1.44
N VAL A 713 52.09 5.73 -2.36
CA VAL A 713 51.19 4.57 -2.66
C VAL A 713 51.03 3.69 -1.44
N ALA A 714 52.09 3.36 -0.72
CA ALA A 714 52.04 2.58 0.50
C ALA A 714 51.17 3.28 1.57
N GLY A 715 51.34 4.60 1.72
CA GLY A 715 50.48 5.41 2.61
C GLY A 715 49.02 5.41 2.24
N LEU A 716 48.69 5.48 0.94
CA LEU A 716 47.30 5.36 0.43
C LEU A 716 46.68 3.99 0.77
N VAL A 717 47.40 2.92 0.55
CA VAL A 717 46.94 1.57 0.85
C VAL A 717 46.75 1.38 2.34
N ALA A 718 47.74 1.80 3.17
CA ALA A 718 47.64 1.72 4.62
C ALA A 718 46.48 2.56 5.15
N GLY A 719 46.31 3.80 4.68
CA GLY A 719 45.19 4.66 5.01
C GLY A 719 43.85 4.05 4.63
N GLY A 720 43.72 3.45 3.45
CA GLY A 720 42.54 2.73 3.00
C GLY A 720 42.17 1.55 3.94
N ILE A 721 43.18 0.79 4.38
CA ILE A 721 42.97 -0.32 5.33
C ILE A 721 42.44 0.20 6.69
N VAL A 722 43.01 1.31 7.21
CA VAL A 722 42.58 1.94 8.45
C VAL A 722 41.16 2.41 8.33
N VAL A 723 40.79 3.07 7.23
CA VAL A 723 39.41 3.52 6.94
C VAL A 723 38.44 2.34 6.92
N LEU A 724 38.76 1.27 6.20
CA LEU A 724 37.91 0.07 6.09
C LEU A 724 37.75 -0.67 7.43
N ARG A 725 38.69 -0.51 8.38
CA ARG A 725 38.64 -1.13 9.71
C ARG A 725 38.09 -0.23 10.81
N SER A 726 37.79 1.03 10.52
CA SER A 726 37.20 1.95 11.49
C SER A 726 35.66 1.81 11.48
N PRO A 727 35.02 1.36 12.59
CA PRO A 727 33.57 1.22 12.64
C PRO A 727 32.82 2.52 12.36
N ASP A 728 33.29 3.64 12.95
CA ASP A 728 32.66 4.95 12.81
C ASP A 728 32.74 5.47 11.36
N LEU A 729 33.86 5.17 10.70
CA LEU A 729 34.09 5.58 9.32
C LEU A 729 33.32 4.68 8.34
N ALA A 730 33.19 3.40 8.66
CA ALA A 730 32.34 2.47 7.92
C ALA A 730 30.87 2.89 8.00
N GLU A 731 30.38 3.29 9.16
CA GLU A 731 29.03 3.81 9.36
C GLU A 731 28.83 5.12 8.57
N TYR A 732 29.78 6.05 8.65
CA TYR A 732 29.73 7.30 7.89
C TYR A 732 29.72 7.05 6.37
N MET A 733 30.52 6.13 5.86
CA MET A 733 30.56 5.78 4.45
C MET A 733 29.26 5.09 4.02
N THR A 734 28.68 4.25 4.86
CA THR A 734 27.39 3.61 4.62
C THR A 734 26.27 4.65 4.58
N ALA A 735 26.23 5.57 5.51
CA ALA A 735 25.23 6.66 5.54
C ALA A 735 25.29 7.58 4.29
N ARG A 736 26.46 7.67 3.61
CA ARG A 736 26.64 8.45 2.39
C ARG A 736 26.69 7.63 1.09
N ARG A 737 26.44 6.35 1.17
CA ARG A 737 26.52 5.42 0.05
C ARG A 737 25.59 5.82 -1.10
N PHE A 738 24.41 6.31 -0.79
CA PHE A 738 23.46 6.80 -1.79
C PHE A 738 24.05 7.91 -2.67
N THR A 739 24.81 8.84 -2.09
CA THR A 739 25.48 9.92 -2.85
C THR A 739 26.52 9.35 -3.82
N LEU A 740 27.28 8.32 -3.37
CA LEU A 740 28.26 7.64 -4.24
C LEU A 740 27.57 6.87 -5.36
N ASP A 741 26.50 6.17 -5.05
CA ASP A 741 25.70 5.46 -6.04
C ASP A 741 25.08 6.41 -7.06
N ALA A 742 24.60 7.58 -6.62
CA ALA A 742 24.10 8.62 -7.51
C ALA A 742 25.18 9.18 -8.45
N ALA A 743 26.44 9.23 -8.01
CA ALA A 743 27.58 9.65 -8.84
C ALA A 743 28.12 8.53 -9.73
N HIS A 744 27.69 7.30 -9.54
CA HIS A 744 28.25 6.10 -10.19
C HIS A 744 28.33 6.21 -11.72
N PHE A 745 27.32 6.77 -12.36
CA PHE A 745 27.28 6.96 -13.81
C PHE A 745 28.42 7.83 -14.31
N TRP A 746 28.65 9.00 -13.69
CA TRP A 746 29.72 9.92 -14.07
C TRP A 746 31.10 9.37 -13.75
N ILE A 747 31.20 8.67 -12.64
CA ILE A 747 32.42 7.94 -12.25
C ILE A 747 32.71 6.86 -13.28
N GLY A 748 31.74 6.12 -13.75
CA GLY A 748 31.88 5.13 -14.80
C GLY A 748 32.41 5.74 -16.11
N ILE A 749 31.86 6.87 -16.53
CA ILE A 749 32.32 7.60 -17.69
C ILE A 749 33.81 7.99 -17.51
N GLY A 750 34.20 8.51 -16.34
CA GLY A 750 35.56 8.88 -16.01
C GLY A 750 36.52 7.70 -16.12
N ILE A 751 36.18 6.53 -15.63
CA ILE A 751 36.97 5.29 -15.73
C ILE A 751 37.14 4.87 -17.19
N LEU A 752 36.05 4.88 -17.96
CA LEU A 752 36.11 4.51 -19.38
C LEU A 752 37.00 5.46 -20.17
N LEU A 753 36.92 6.77 -19.91
CA LEU A 753 37.79 7.76 -20.56
C LEU A 753 39.23 7.56 -20.16
N LEU A 754 39.54 7.32 -18.89
CA LEU A 754 40.90 7.04 -18.43
C LEU A 754 41.44 5.76 -19.08
N GLY A 755 40.65 4.69 -19.09
CA GLY A 755 40.98 3.44 -19.76
C GLY A 755 41.24 3.61 -21.24
N LEU A 756 40.42 4.42 -21.92
CA LEU A 756 40.58 4.77 -23.32
C LEU A 756 41.90 5.53 -23.57
N VAL A 757 42.21 6.54 -22.76
CA VAL A 757 43.45 7.28 -22.82
C VAL A 757 44.64 6.34 -22.66
N LEU A 758 44.62 5.44 -21.67
CA LEU A 758 45.68 4.46 -21.44
C LEU A 758 45.79 3.43 -22.58
N ALA A 759 44.67 3.06 -23.21
CA ALA A 759 44.69 2.15 -24.35
C ALA A 759 45.17 2.78 -25.67
N LEU A 760 44.90 4.07 -25.88
CA LEU A 760 45.26 4.81 -27.09
C LEU A 760 46.70 5.33 -27.12
N GLN A 761 47.35 5.43 -25.95
CA GLN A 761 48.72 5.99 -25.86
C GLN A 761 49.74 5.09 -26.58
N ARG A 762 50.03 5.51 -27.80
CA ARG A 762 51.16 4.96 -28.58
C ARG A 762 52.47 5.67 -28.17
N SER A 763 53.51 4.89 -27.97
CA SER A 763 54.81 5.46 -27.77
C SER A 763 55.27 6.16 -29.07
N PRO A 764 55.56 7.47 -29.06
CA PRO A 764 56.37 8.05 -30.12
C PRO A 764 57.71 7.28 -30.18
N GLN A 765 58.28 7.12 -31.38
CA GLN A 765 59.53 6.44 -31.51
C GLN A 765 60.56 7.06 -30.56
N GLY A 766 61.06 6.27 -29.58
CA GLY A 766 62.08 6.70 -28.61
C GLY A 766 61.58 7.03 -27.18
N SER A 767 60.30 7.11 -26.90
CA SER A 767 59.79 7.30 -25.54
C SER A 767 59.13 6.02 -24.96
N ALA A 768 59.29 5.78 -23.65
CA ALA A 768 58.66 4.62 -22.99
C ALA A 768 57.13 4.74 -23.04
N ALA A 769 56.47 3.70 -23.56
CA ALA A 769 55.03 3.65 -23.59
C ALA A 769 54.46 3.75 -22.15
N LEU A 770 53.39 4.53 -21.96
CA LEU A 770 52.73 4.66 -20.68
C LEU A 770 52.04 3.36 -20.23
N THR A 771 51.68 2.53 -21.18
CA THR A 771 50.98 1.27 -20.92
C THR A 771 51.65 0.12 -21.69
N PRO A 772 51.98 -1.01 -21.04
CA PRO A 772 52.48 -2.18 -21.73
C PRO A 772 51.51 -2.64 -22.86
N PRO A 773 52.03 -3.06 -24.03
CA PRO A 773 51.15 -3.42 -25.17
C PRO A 773 50.13 -4.52 -24.85
N ARG A 774 50.46 -5.44 -23.94
CA ARG A 774 49.52 -6.47 -23.47
C ARG A 774 48.36 -5.88 -22.66
N LEU A 775 48.66 -4.97 -21.74
CA LEU A 775 47.63 -4.30 -20.93
C LEU A 775 46.77 -3.38 -21.79
N ALA A 776 47.32 -2.72 -22.79
CA ALA A 776 46.55 -1.90 -23.72
C ALA A 776 45.52 -2.74 -24.52
N LYS A 777 45.92 -3.94 -24.97
CA LYS A 777 44.97 -4.87 -25.64
C LYS A 777 43.84 -5.36 -24.70
N ILE A 778 44.18 -5.66 -23.45
CA ILE A 778 43.21 -6.05 -22.44
C ILE A 778 42.25 -4.88 -22.18
N LEU A 779 42.73 -3.67 -22.01
CA LEU A 779 41.90 -2.48 -21.85
C LEU A 779 40.92 -2.29 -23.00
N TRP A 780 41.40 -2.45 -24.26
CA TRP A 780 40.51 -2.38 -25.42
C TRP A 780 39.39 -3.42 -25.37
N ALA A 781 39.71 -4.66 -25.07
CA ALA A 781 38.70 -5.72 -24.97
C ALA A 781 37.65 -5.42 -23.85
N LEU A 782 38.11 -4.96 -22.69
CA LEU A 782 37.27 -4.59 -21.57
C LEU A 782 36.40 -3.35 -21.88
N LEU A 783 36.94 -2.36 -22.58
CA LEU A 783 36.17 -1.17 -23.00
C LEU A 783 35.05 -1.53 -23.96
N VAL A 784 35.33 -2.41 -24.94
CA VAL A 784 34.31 -2.91 -25.88
C VAL A 784 33.25 -3.71 -25.13
N PHE A 785 33.63 -4.59 -24.22
CA PHE A 785 32.69 -5.37 -23.40
C PHE A 785 31.83 -4.44 -22.54
N THR A 786 32.44 -3.52 -21.80
CA THR A 786 31.71 -2.59 -20.91
C THR A 786 30.81 -1.65 -21.70
N GLY A 787 31.30 -1.13 -22.84
CA GLY A 787 30.48 -0.32 -23.74
C GLY A 787 29.31 -1.08 -24.34
N GLY A 788 29.49 -2.36 -24.69
CA GLY A 788 28.41 -3.25 -25.13
C GLY A 788 27.37 -3.48 -24.05
N CYS A 789 27.77 -3.74 -22.81
CA CYS A 789 26.86 -3.85 -21.67
C CYS A 789 26.09 -2.53 -21.45
N GLY A 790 26.77 -1.39 -21.50
CA GLY A 790 26.15 -0.07 -21.38
C GLY A 790 25.11 0.22 -22.46
N ALA A 791 25.42 -0.17 -23.71
CA ALA A 791 24.45 -0.05 -24.81
C ALA A 791 23.21 -0.91 -24.59
N LEU A 792 23.37 -2.16 -24.11
CA LEU A 792 22.25 -3.04 -23.77
C LEU A 792 21.38 -2.49 -22.65
N MET A 793 21.94 -1.77 -21.68
CA MET A 793 21.16 -1.12 -20.62
C MET A 793 20.24 -0.01 -21.14
N LEU A 794 20.55 0.58 -22.27
CA LEU A 794 19.72 1.61 -22.92
C LEU A 794 18.62 1.03 -23.81
N VAL A 795 18.69 -0.24 -24.16
CA VAL A 795 17.74 -0.91 -25.04
C VAL A 795 16.53 -1.37 -24.24
N LYS A 796 15.36 -0.79 -24.51
CA LYS A 796 14.08 -1.11 -23.87
C LYS A 796 13.25 -2.09 -24.73
N LEU A 797 13.79 -3.25 -25.07
CA LEU A 797 13.06 -4.29 -25.80
C LEU A 797 12.72 -5.44 -24.84
N ASP A 798 11.43 -5.78 -24.73
CA ASP A 798 10.97 -6.87 -23.87
C ASP A 798 11.61 -8.22 -24.24
N ALA A 799 11.85 -8.45 -25.52
CA ALA A 799 12.58 -9.63 -26.02
C ALA A 799 14.00 -9.77 -25.45
N LEU A 800 14.63 -8.65 -25.07
CA LEU A 800 15.98 -8.58 -24.51
C LEU A 800 16.00 -8.35 -23.00
N ALA A 801 14.86 -8.35 -22.32
CA ALA A 801 14.75 -8.01 -20.90
C ALA A 801 15.69 -8.85 -20.01
N THR A 802 15.84 -10.14 -20.28
CA THR A 802 16.78 -11.01 -19.55
C THR A 802 18.22 -10.59 -19.78
N LEU A 803 18.61 -10.32 -21.03
CA LEU A 803 19.96 -9.90 -21.39
C LEU A 803 20.27 -8.50 -20.77
N THR A 804 19.32 -7.61 -20.77
CA THR A 804 19.44 -6.29 -20.14
C THR A 804 19.70 -6.40 -18.64
N ARG A 805 19.05 -7.33 -17.95
CA ARG A 805 19.31 -7.59 -16.52
C ARG A 805 20.76 -8.02 -16.27
N TRP A 806 21.30 -8.89 -17.09
CA TRP A 806 22.70 -9.33 -17.01
C TRP A 806 23.67 -8.21 -17.37
N ALA A 807 23.27 -7.30 -18.26
CA ALA A 807 24.11 -6.19 -18.69
C ALA A 807 24.49 -5.25 -17.55
N TYR A 808 23.60 -5.05 -16.54
CA TYR A 808 23.94 -4.24 -15.35
C TYR A 808 25.12 -4.82 -14.57
N THR A 809 25.10 -6.12 -14.27
CA THR A 809 26.23 -6.77 -13.58
C THR A 809 27.47 -6.82 -14.47
N GLY A 810 27.29 -7.08 -15.76
CA GLY A 810 28.40 -7.08 -16.74
C GLY A 810 29.05 -5.71 -16.89
N PHE A 811 28.28 -4.64 -16.86
CA PHE A 811 28.78 -3.28 -16.92
C PHE A 811 29.64 -2.93 -15.69
N ASP A 812 29.18 -3.19 -14.49
CA ASP A 812 29.94 -2.93 -13.26
C ASP A 812 31.18 -3.83 -13.14
N LEU A 813 31.08 -5.08 -13.57
CA LEU A 813 32.22 -5.97 -13.67
C LEU A 813 33.27 -5.42 -14.67
N GLY A 814 32.81 -5.00 -15.82
CA GLY A 814 33.67 -4.38 -16.84
C GLY A 814 34.38 -3.13 -16.33
N LEU A 815 33.64 -2.21 -15.69
CA LEU A 815 34.21 -1.01 -15.05
C LEU A 815 35.28 -1.36 -14.01
N THR A 816 34.97 -2.34 -13.15
CA THR A 816 35.92 -2.79 -12.10
C THR A 816 37.19 -3.34 -12.71
N LEU A 817 37.08 -4.15 -13.78
CA LEU A 817 38.24 -4.68 -14.48
C LEU A 817 39.01 -3.61 -15.23
N VAL A 818 38.35 -2.63 -15.87
CA VAL A 818 39.02 -1.47 -16.49
C VAL A 818 39.78 -0.67 -15.43
N ALA A 819 39.18 -0.41 -14.28
CA ALA A 819 39.81 0.27 -13.17
C ALA A 819 41.05 -0.49 -12.66
N LEU A 820 40.89 -1.82 -12.44
CA LEU A 820 41.99 -2.67 -11.98
C LEU A 820 43.19 -2.66 -12.97
N VAL A 821 42.94 -2.86 -14.26
CA VAL A 821 43.99 -2.87 -15.27
C VAL A 821 44.62 -1.47 -15.40
N SER A 822 43.84 -0.41 -15.24
CA SER A 822 44.37 0.97 -15.21
C SER A 822 45.26 1.21 -13.97
N VAL A 823 44.89 0.70 -12.79
CA VAL A 823 45.73 0.72 -11.59
C VAL A 823 47.07 0.04 -11.87
N VAL A 824 47.02 -1.18 -12.42
CA VAL A 824 48.22 -1.96 -12.75
C VAL A 824 49.12 -1.19 -13.76
N ALA A 825 48.49 -0.58 -14.77
CA ALA A 825 49.23 0.22 -15.74
C ALA A 825 49.93 1.45 -15.11
N LEU A 826 49.24 2.15 -14.21
CA LEU A 826 49.78 3.31 -13.52
C LEU A 826 50.85 2.93 -12.48
N LEU A 827 50.68 1.83 -11.75
CA LEU A 827 51.70 1.30 -10.83
C LEU A 827 52.98 0.89 -11.60
N TRP A 828 52.80 0.23 -12.74
CA TRP A 828 53.92 -0.09 -13.63
C TRP A 828 54.67 1.19 -14.07
N ARG A 829 53.93 2.28 -14.30
CA ARG A 829 54.50 3.58 -14.63
C ARG A 829 55.24 4.22 -13.45
N VAL A 830 54.72 4.08 -12.21
CA VAL A 830 55.44 4.54 -11.01
C VAL A 830 56.81 3.87 -10.89
N GLY A 831 56.92 2.58 -11.18
CA GLY A 831 58.16 1.80 -11.07
C GLY A 831 59.20 2.06 -12.16
N ARG A 832 58.84 2.77 -13.24
CA ARG A 832 59.78 3.03 -14.33
C ARG A 832 60.36 4.45 -14.30
N PRO A 833 61.68 4.59 -14.44
CA PRO A 833 62.30 5.88 -14.66
C PRO A 833 61.94 6.39 -16.07
N ASP A 834 61.62 7.67 -16.13
CA ASP A 834 61.52 8.34 -17.42
C ASP A 834 62.96 8.41 -18.00
N THR A 835 63.13 7.83 -19.17
CA THR A 835 64.44 8.05 -19.90
C THR A 835 64.57 9.52 -20.19
N PRO A 836 65.75 10.17 -19.86
CA PRO A 836 65.94 11.55 -20.20
C PRO A 836 65.76 11.69 -21.72
N ARG A 837 65.02 12.73 -22.14
CA ARG A 837 65.04 13.13 -23.53
C ARG A 837 66.56 13.47 -23.85
N SER A 838 67.16 12.64 -24.65
CA SER A 838 68.48 13.06 -25.24
C SER A 838 68.24 14.39 -25.97
N ASN A 839 68.79 15.44 -25.47
CA ASN A 839 68.97 16.67 -26.26
C ASN A 839 69.77 16.28 -27.47
N ALA A 840 69.11 15.89 -28.56
CA ALA A 840 69.71 15.80 -29.81
C ALA A 840 70.15 17.24 -30.18
N GLN A 841 71.40 17.54 -30.05
CA GLN A 841 72.00 18.73 -30.66
C GLN A 841 71.65 18.74 -32.13
N PRO A 842 71.25 19.90 -32.67
CA PRO A 842 71.05 19.99 -34.10
C PRO A 842 72.41 19.71 -34.78
N PRO A 843 72.44 19.01 -35.88
CA PRO A 843 73.68 18.81 -36.61
C PRO A 843 74.26 20.19 -37.03
N THR A 844 75.44 20.51 -36.53
CA THR A 844 76.23 21.62 -37.05
C THR A 844 76.51 21.35 -38.50
N ALA A 845 76.08 22.28 -39.39
CA ALA A 845 76.38 22.31 -40.78
C ALA A 845 77.89 22.56 -41.02
#